data_a40d112d281c1e40b2fcd99628d6cff3
#
_entry.id   a40d112d281c1e40b2fcd99628d6cff3
#
_cell.length_a   1.000
_cell.length_b   1.000
_cell.length_c   1.000
_cell.angle_alpha   90.00
_cell.angle_beta   90.00
_cell.angle_gamma   90.00
#
_symmetry.space_group_name_H-M   'P 1'
#
loop_
_entity.id
_entity.type
_entity.pdbx_description
1 polymer ?
#
loop_
_entity_poly.entity_id
_entity_poly.type
_entity_poly.pdbx_seq_one_letter_code
_entity_poly.pdbx_strand_id
1 'polypeptide(L)'
;MHFKQLFGGITQTLLNRLITTQQTRCYANARDPFPSKVSHYLHRAKLIDSIRLGLRSNPPSPSSLAPLLNDRLLDSFVVTHALRSAPSADSALSLVDTLETIPHFSHTQNTLHALATVLAKSCRTMELKSLIDAVNAGSFRSIGVSFMNLMQWHAATGDVELVLRVWEEYRLSGKRICTESYNIVMRLYAQTGKDSDAVQVFYRMIDEGAIPNSRTYTIMIEHLTNSGKLDSALEVFNTLPLMRIKRTLKQYSILVEGFIGVERFDEVKTLLDEMRVDGKWPERAMRLSLQRMKDAGFVQETNEFLEEMSPDERIKNIGYSVDSSDDDDDDEVNGVSRASGGDDVDGVQLKPWLDPRALASALQHWNRDEVSALEDAKLVWTTRLVCKILRNLNSVETAWEFFCWVAYQPGFTHDVYTVQRMTALSARHGCTELVDKLISKIRREGMRLPFSTIRLIIDFYGISKKADAALKVFHDDRTLCGPISKFNLMLLYSSVLRTLTKCRRNSDAMDVLEEMILCGIFPDIQTFSGLMYHFALNGDIKTVQKLFAMVRQCGVEPDAFMFKVLIQAYCKCERAALAWRVFEDLRNSNLMPDAATKELLVKSLWKEGKRREAAAVEENCEEINNVLPLTMRGHIWTVSSADLTSVFNIYSKSFASIAG
;
A
#
# COMPACT_ATOMS: atom_id res chain seq x y z
N MET A 1 -12.18 -26.17 -23.14
CA MET A 1 -11.45 -26.37 -24.42
C MET A 1 -11.38 -25.11 -25.30
N HIS A 2 -12.35 -24.19 -25.24
CA HIS A 2 -12.37 -22.99 -26.07
C HIS A 2 -11.29 -21.94 -25.75
N PHE A 3 -10.83 -21.84 -24.51
CA PHE A 3 -9.80 -20.85 -24.11
C PHE A 3 -8.42 -21.10 -24.76
N LYS A 4 -8.04 -22.35 -25.00
CA LYS A 4 -6.74 -22.73 -25.57
C LYS A 4 -6.56 -22.36 -27.06
N GLN A 5 -7.64 -22.39 -27.83
CA GLN A 5 -7.57 -22.12 -29.28
C GLN A 5 -7.49 -20.64 -29.67
N LEU A 6 -7.92 -19.74 -28.77
CA LEU A 6 -8.07 -18.32 -29.05
C LEU A 6 -6.79 -17.49 -28.87
N PHE A 7 -5.82 -17.96 -28.07
CA PHE A 7 -4.56 -17.23 -27.85
C PHE A 7 -3.43 -17.60 -28.82
N GLY A 8 -3.49 -18.76 -29.47
CA GLY A 8 -2.44 -19.23 -30.39
C GLY A 8 -2.29 -18.44 -31.68
N GLY A 9 -3.31 -17.69 -32.14
CA GLY A 9 -3.27 -16.95 -33.38
C GLY A 9 -2.74 -15.52 -33.30
N ILE A 10 -2.49 -14.98 -32.09
CA ILE A 10 -2.12 -13.57 -31.88
C ILE A 10 -0.61 -13.37 -31.75
N THR A 11 0.15 -14.44 -31.49
CA THR A 11 1.53 -14.37 -31.02
C THR A 11 2.55 -13.90 -32.06
N GLN A 12 2.41 -14.25 -33.34
CA GLN A 12 3.50 -14.04 -34.29
C GLN A 12 3.54 -12.65 -34.94
N THR A 13 2.40 -12.01 -35.16
CA THR A 13 2.34 -10.74 -35.89
C THR A 13 2.59 -9.50 -35.03
N LEU A 14 2.31 -9.55 -33.73
CA LEU A 14 2.59 -8.43 -32.78
C LEU A 14 4.02 -8.45 -32.27
N LEU A 15 4.60 -9.62 -32.06
CA LEU A 15 6.02 -9.77 -31.70
C LEU A 15 6.95 -9.16 -32.74
N ASN A 16 6.70 -9.40 -34.03
CA ASN A 16 7.57 -8.90 -35.10
C ASN A 16 7.58 -7.37 -35.24
N ARG A 17 6.60 -6.66 -34.69
CA ARG A 17 6.59 -5.18 -34.68
C ARG A 17 7.22 -4.55 -33.42
N LEU A 18 7.30 -5.27 -32.31
CA LEU A 18 7.88 -4.80 -31.04
C LEU A 18 9.40 -5.10 -30.94
N ILE A 19 9.89 -6.11 -31.69
CA ILE A 19 11.30 -6.58 -31.62
C ILE A 19 12.27 -5.68 -32.38
N THR A 20 11.82 -4.69 -33.16
CA THR A 20 12.71 -3.88 -34.03
C THR A 20 13.48 -2.75 -33.33
N THR A 21 13.41 -2.61 -32.02
CA THR A 21 14.19 -1.59 -31.31
C THR A 21 14.70 -2.09 -29.95
N GLN A 22 15.77 -2.87 -29.95
CA GLN A 22 16.87 -2.77 -28.97
C GLN A 22 17.83 -3.97 -29.07
N GLN A 23 18.83 -3.84 -29.90
CA GLN A 23 20.09 -4.58 -29.70
C GLN A 23 20.88 -3.86 -28.62
N THR A 24 20.90 -4.38 -27.41
CA THR A 24 21.85 -3.99 -26.39
C THR A 24 22.83 -5.12 -26.09
N ARG A 25 24.09 -4.77 -26.18
CA ARG A 25 25.28 -5.62 -26.04
C ARG A 25 25.26 -6.34 -24.68
N CYS A 26 25.32 -7.67 -24.73
CA CYS A 26 25.62 -8.52 -23.58
C CYS A 26 27.10 -8.47 -23.23
N TYR A 27 27.45 -7.99 -22.04
CA TYR A 27 28.75 -8.25 -21.44
C TYR A 27 28.73 -9.64 -20.82
N ALA A 28 29.54 -10.54 -21.35
CA ALA A 28 29.78 -11.88 -20.80
C ALA A 28 30.67 -11.75 -19.56
N ASN A 29 30.08 -11.96 -18.38
CA ASN A 29 30.84 -12.24 -17.16
C ASN A 29 30.67 -13.71 -16.77
N ALA A 30 31.78 -14.29 -16.28
CA ALA A 30 32.02 -15.60 -15.71
C ALA A 30 30.83 -16.59 -15.75
N ARG A 31 31.06 -17.78 -16.35
CA ARG A 31 30.08 -18.85 -16.53
C ARG A 31 29.36 -19.18 -15.21
N ASP A 32 28.15 -18.63 -15.06
CA ASP A 32 27.20 -19.11 -14.07
C ASP A 32 26.95 -20.62 -14.35
N PRO A 33 26.97 -21.48 -13.33
CA PRO A 33 26.71 -22.91 -13.52
C PRO A 33 25.28 -23.22 -13.97
N PHE A 34 24.40 -22.23 -14.00
CA PHE A 34 23.00 -22.38 -14.39
C PHE A 34 22.74 -21.74 -15.75
N PRO A 35 22.00 -22.40 -16.64
CA PRO A 35 21.69 -21.90 -17.98
C PRO A 35 20.76 -20.67 -17.94
N SER A 36 19.99 -20.46 -16.86
CA SER A 36 19.07 -19.31 -16.72
C SER A 36 18.93 -18.84 -15.26
N LYS A 37 18.51 -17.58 -15.07
CA LYS A 37 18.21 -17.02 -13.74
C LYS A 37 17.03 -17.73 -13.07
N VAL A 38 16.06 -18.19 -13.86
CA VAL A 38 14.92 -18.95 -13.38
C VAL A 38 15.36 -20.31 -12.85
N SER A 39 16.24 -21.03 -13.58
CA SER A 39 16.82 -22.29 -13.11
C SER A 39 17.56 -22.12 -11.77
N HIS A 40 18.36 -21.05 -11.67
CA HIS A 40 19.06 -20.71 -10.42
C HIS A 40 18.08 -20.44 -9.27
N TYR A 41 17.03 -19.63 -9.51
CA TYR A 41 15.99 -19.36 -8.51
C TYR A 41 15.25 -20.63 -8.07
N LEU A 42 14.82 -21.46 -9.03
CA LEU A 42 14.09 -22.70 -8.74
C LEU A 42 14.92 -23.70 -7.93
N HIS A 43 16.20 -23.75 -8.19
CA HIS A 43 17.11 -24.60 -7.40
C HIS A 43 17.22 -24.09 -5.94
N ARG A 44 17.35 -22.77 -5.75
CA ARG A 44 17.32 -22.14 -4.41
C ARG A 44 16.00 -22.39 -3.69
N ALA A 45 14.85 -22.31 -4.39
CA ALA A 45 13.54 -22.62 -3.83
C ALA A 45 13.43 -24.08 -3.37
N LYS A 46 13.94 -25.04 -4.16
CA LYS A 46 14.02 -26.45 -3.77
C LYS A 46 14.92 -26.66 -2.56
N LEU A 47 16.05 -25.96 -2.49
CA LEU A 47 16.96 -26.01 -1.34
C LEU A 47 16.28 -25.48 -0.06
N ILE A 48 15.53 -24.36 -0.16
CA ILE A 48 14.74 -23.85 0.96
C ILE A 48 13.74 -24.92 1.43
N ASP A 49 13.00 -25.56 0.51
CA ASP A 49 12.06 -26.62 0.87
C ASP A 49 12.73 -27.82 1.53
N SER A 50 13.88 -28.23 1.03
CA SER A 50 14.66 -29.34 1.63
C SER A 50 15.09 -29.00 3.06
N ILE A 51 15.57 -27.77 3.29
CA ILE A 51 15.93 -27.29 4.63
C ILE A 51 14.68 -27.23 5.53
N ARG A 52 13.56 -26.70 5.05
CA ARG A 52 12.28 -26.64 5.79
C ARG A 52 11.80 -28.03 6.23
N LEU A 53 11.92 -29.03 5.36
CA LEU A 53 11.60 -30.42 5.68
C LEU A 53 12.57 -30.98 6.72
N GLY A 54 13.86 -30.73 6.57
CA GLY A 54 14.89 -31.14 7.54
C GLY A 54 14.67 -30.55 8.94
N LEU A 55 14.23 -29.28 9.01
CA LEU A 55 13.95 -28.62 10.29
C LEU A 55 12.69 -29.15 11.00
N ARG A 56 11.78 -29.83 10.27
CA ARG A 56 10.57 -30.45 10.83
C ARG A 56 10.76 -31.92 11.23
N SER A 57 11.86 -32.53 10.88
CA SER A 57 12.20 -33.88 11.38
C SER A 57 12.39 -33.81 12.91
N ASN A 58 11.80 -34.74 13.61
CA ASN A 58 11.81 -34.77 15.09
C ASN A 58 12.69 -35.92 15.60
N PRO A 59 13.85 -35.66 16.26
CA PRO A 59 14.50 -34.36 16.46
C PRO A 59 15.20 -33.84 15.19
N PRO A 60 15.35 -32.51 15.03
CA PRO A 60 16.13 -31.96 13.94
C PRO A 60 17.57 -32.47 14.10
N SER A 61 18.02 -33.31 13.16
CA SER A 61 19.34 -33.93 13.23
C SER A 61 20.34 -33.07 12.46
N PRO A 62 21.43 -32.59 13.10
CA PRO A 62 22.49 -31.89 12.39
C PRO A 62 23.06 -32.71 11.22
N SER A 63 23.05 -34.03 11.31
CA SER A 63 23.49 -34.94 10.25
C SER A 63 22.58 -34.90 9.00
N SER A 64 21.31 -34.56 9.12
CA SER A 64 20.40 -34.43 7.98
C SER A 64 20.49 -33.05 7.29
N LEU A 65 20.87 -32.02 8.04
CA LEU A 65 21.02 -30.66 7.52
C LEU A 65 22.38 -30.41 6.87
N ALA A 66 23.45 -30.96 7.41
CA ALA A 66 24.82 -30.73 6.93
C ALA A 66 25.00 -30.98 5.42
N PRO A 67 24.46 -32.04 4.79
CA PRO A 67 24.58 -32.24 3.35
C PRO A 67 23.87 -31.14 2.53
N LEU A 68 22.70 -30.64 3.02
CA LEU A 68 21.93 -29.59 2.36
C LEU A 68 22.64 -28.23 2.46
N LEU A 69 23.30 -27.97 3.58
CA LEU A 69 24.01 -26.72 3.85
C LEU A 69 25.39 -26.66 3.16
N ASN A 70 25.90 -27.76 2.64
CA ASN A 70 27.11 -27.79 1.80
C ASN A 70 26.83 -27.47 0.32
N ASP A 71 25.59 -27.19 -0.04
CA ASP A 71 25.25 -26.80 -1.41
C ASP A 71 25.92 -25.46 -1.77
N ARG A 72 26.44 -25.35 -2.99
CA ARG A 72 27.10 -24.14 -3.50
C ARG A 72 26.14 -22.93 -3.63
N LEU A 73 24.84 -23.19 -3.64
CA LEU A 73 23.79 -22.17 -3.70
C LEU A 73 23.31 -21.69 -2.33
N LEU A 74 23.92 -22.18 -1.26
CA LEU A 74 23.63 -21.70 0.07
C LEU A 74 24.11 -20.25 0.21
N ASP A 75 23.18 -19.33 0.18
CA ASP A 75 23.43 -17.91 0.33
C ASP A 75 22.51 -17.28 1.37
N SER A 76 22.68 -15.99 1.57
CA SER A 76 21.90 -15.20 2.50
C SER A 76 20.38 -15.25 2.21
N PHE A 77 19.97 -15.34 0.95
CA PHE A 77 18.56 -15.45 0.57
C PHE A 77 17.97 -16.80 1.06
N VAL A 78 18.62 -17.91 0.76
CA VAL A 78 18.18 -19.25 1.18
C VAL A 78 18.07 -19.34 2.70
N VAL A 79 19.11 -18.90 3.42
CA VAL A 79 19.11 -18.95 4.89
C VAL A 79 18.07 -18.03 5.50
N THR A 80 17.87 -16.82 4.96
CA THR A 80 16.84 -15.89 5.45
C THR A 80 15.44 -16.51 5.38
N HIS A 81 15.09 -17.11 4.24
CA HIS A 81 13.77 -17.72 4.06
C HIS A 81 13.62 -19.05 4.82
N ALA A 82 14.69 -19.83 4.96
CA ALA A 82 14.70 -21.02 5.80
C ALA A 82 14.46 -20.66 7.28
N LEU A 83 15.15 -19.64 7.82
CA LEU A 83 14.95 -19.15 9.18
C LEU A 83 13.52 -18.64 9.42
N ARG A 84 12.98 -17.81 8.52
CA ARG A 84 11.60 -17.31 8.62
C ARG A 84 10.55 -18.41 8.60
N SER A 85 10.84 -19.52 7.94
CA SER A 85 9.96 -20.69 7.80
C SER A 85 10.23 -21.78 8.84
N ALA A 86 11.14 -21.54 9.79
CA ALA A 86 11.45 -22.50 10.85
C ALA A 86 10.22 -22.76 11.73
N PRO A 87 9.91 -24.02 12.07
CA PRO A 87 8.73 -24.37 12.86
C PRO A 87 8.80 -23.91 14.31
N SER A 88 10.01 -23.74 14.85
CA SER A 88 10.25 -23.30 16.21
C SER A 88 11.55 -22.49 16.33
N ALA A 89 11.72 -21.77 17.44
CA ALA A 89 12.97 -21.09 17.74
C ALA A 89 14.15 -22.07 17.89
N ASP A 90 13.91 -23.24 18.48
CA ASP A 90 14.95 -24.26 18.64
C ASP A 90 15.41 -24.80 17.30
N SER A 91 14.50 -25.00 16.35
CA SER A 91 14.85 -25.38 14.98
C SER A 91 15.68 -24.29 14.27
N ALA A 92 15.33 -23.01 14.49
CA ALA A 92 16.09 -21.90 13.93
C ALA A 92 17.49 -21.80 14.52
N LEU A 93 17.65 -22.00 15.84
CA LEU A 93 18.96 -22.04 16.51
C LEU A 93 19.80 -23.22 16.03
N SER A 94 19.21 -24.41 15.94
CA SER A 94 19.91 -25.60 15.41
C SER A 94 20.41 -25.39 13.97
N LEU A 95 19.65 -24.66 13.15
CA LEU A 95 20.11 -24.28 11.80
C LEU A 95 21.32 -23.35 11.88
N VAL A 96 21.30 -22.36 12.76
CA VAL A 96 22.41 -21.40 12.94
C VAL A 96 23.67 -22.11 13.45
N ASP A 97 23.55 -22.99 14.48
CA ASP A 97 24.67 -23.77 15.02
C ASP A 97 25.31 -24.64 13.92
N THR A 98 24.48 -25.25 13.07
CA THR A 98 24.99 -26.03 11.94
C THR A 98 25.68 -25.15 10.89
N LEU A 99 25.15 -23.92 10.63
CA LEU A 99 25.76 -22.97 9.68
C LEU A 99 27.13 -22.47 10.12
N GLU A 100 27.40 -22.37 11.43
CA GLU A 100 28.71 -21.98 11.96
C GLU A 100 29.81 -23.00 11.58
N THR A 101 29.44 -24.24 11.31
CA THR A 101 30.37 -25.27 10.85
C THR A 101 30.71 -25.19 9.36
N ILE A 102 30.00 -24.35 8.59
CA ILE A 102 30.12 -24.23 7.13
C ILE A 102 31.07 -23.08 6.76
N PRO A 103 32.29 -23.37 6.26
CA PRO A 103 33.35 -22.37 6.12
C PRO A 103 33.09 -21.32 5.02
N HIS A 104 32.20 -21.60 4.06
CA HIS A 104 31.90 -20.69 2.96
C HIS A 104 30.67 -19.80 3.22
N PHE A 105 29.97 -19.99 4.34
CA PHE A 105 28.82 -19.17 4.69
C PHE A 105 29.20 -18.11 5.74
N SER A 106 28.67 -16.89 5.56
CA SER A 106 28.76 -15.83 6.56
C SER A 106 27.39 -15.16 6.72
N HIS A 107 27.02 -14.90 7.97
CA HIS A 107 25.78 -14.19 8.26
C HIS A 107 25.79 -12.78 7.70
N THR A 108 24.64 -12.37 7.19
CA THR A 108 24.39 -11.01 6.70
C THR A 108 23.39 -10.30 7.61
N GLN A 109 23.20 -8.99 7.39
CA GLN A 109 22.18 -8.21 8.09
C GLN A 109 20.80 -8.88 8.02
N ASN A 110 20.42 -9.43 6.84
CA ASN A 110 19.11 -10.05 6.61
C ASN A 110 18.95 -11.37 7.39
N THR A 111 19.98 -12.20 7.43
CA THR A 111 19.92 -13.48 8.16
C THR A 111 19.83 -13.27 9.66
N LEU A 112 20.60 -12.32 10.22
CA LEU A 112 20.53 -11.99 11.65
C LEU A 112 19.21 -11.33 12.02
N HIS A 113 18.69 -10.44 11.16
CA HIS A 113 17.38 -9.86 11.38
C HIS A 113 16.27 -10.93 11.34
N ALA A 114 16.35 -11.91 10.43
CA ALA A 114 15.40 -13.02 10.39
C ALA A 114 15.45 -13.85 11.68
N LEU A 115 16.66 -14.22 12.15
CA LEU A 115 16.84 -14.96 13.40
C LEU A 115 16.29 -14.16 14.59
N ALA A 116 16.69 -12.90 14.75
CA ALA A 116 16.22 -12.04 15.84
C ALA A 116 14.67 -11.91 15.83
N THR A 117 14.07 -11.82 14.64
CA THR A 117 12.60 -11.76 14.51
C THR A 117 11.93 -13.07 14.94
N VAL A 118 12.52 -14.23 14.62
CA VAL A 118 12.01 -15.54 15.06
C VAL A 118 12.13 -15.68 16.58
N LEU A 119 13.27 -15.33 17.16
CA LEU A 119 13.50 -15.36 18.61
C LEU A 119 12.54 -14.42 19.35
N ALA A 120 12.35 -13.20 18.84
CA ALA A 120 11.42 -12.22 19.41
C ALA A 120 9.98 -12.73 19.38
N LYS A 121 9.51 -13.27 18.25
CA LYS A 121 8.15 -13.83 18.12
C LYS A 121 7.92 -15.04 19.02
N SER A 122 8.96 -15.81 19.30
CA SER A 122 8.93 -16.99 20.19
C SER A 122 9.21 -16.62 21.66
N CYS A 123 9.30 -15.34 22.00
CA CYS A 123 9.61 -14.83 23.34
C CYS A 123 10.90 -15.39 23.95
N ARG A 124 11.90 -15.75 23.12
CA ARG A 124 13.22 -16.25 23.55
C ARG A 124 14.13 -15.07 23.88
N THR A 125 13.86 -14.41 25.00
CA THR A 125 14.51 -13.15 25.40
C THR A 125 15.99 -13.28 25.70
N MET A 126 16.43 -14.40 26.28
CA MET A 126 17.83 -14.62 26.62
C MET A 126 18.70 -14.80 25.37
N GLU A 127 18.24 -15.60 24.42
CA GLU A 127 18.95 -15.86 23.16
C GLU A 127 18.95 -14.62 22.28
N LEU A 128 17.83 -13.87 22.26
CA LEU A 128 17.76 -12.60 21.56
C LEU A 128 18.77 -11.59 22.13
N LYS A 129 18.88 -11.50 23.46
CA LYS A 129 19.85 -10.64 24.12
C LYS A 129 21.29 -11.07 23.78
N SER A 130 21.60 -12.38 23.87
CA SER A 130 22.91 -12.91 23.51
C SER A 130 23.26 -12.57 22.04
N LEU A 131 22.32 -12.69 21.12
CA LEU A 131 22.51 -12.32 19.72
C LEU A 131 22.81 -10.81 19.57
N ILE A 132 22.07 -9.95 20.25
CA ILE A 132 22.28 -8.50 20.22
C ILE A 132 23.66 -8.14 20.80
N ASP A 133 24.04 -8.74 21.93
CA ASP A 133 25.33 -8.52 22.57
C ASP A 133 26.49 -8.97 21.67
N ALA A 134 26.35 -10.11 20.96
CA ALA A 134 27.32 -10.60 20.00
C ALA A 134 27.49 -9.67 18.79
N VAL A 135 26.38 -9.11 18.28
CA VAL A 135 26.42 -8.11 17.20
C VAL A 135 27.12 -6.82 17.66
N ASN A 136 26.79 -6.33 18.85
CA ASN A 136 27.39 -5.14 19.43
C ASN A 136 28.88 -5.31 19.77
N ALA A 137 29.30 -6.52 20.16
CA ALA A 137 30.69 -6.89 20.38
C ALA A 137 31.52 -7.00 19.09
N GLY A 138 30.87 -6.85 17.91
CA GLY A 138 31.53 -6.91 16.61
C GLY A 138 31.89 -8.32 16.14
N SER A 139 31.26 -9.36 16.70
CA SER A 139 31.42 -10.74 16.27
C SER A 139 31.06 -10.96 14.80
N PHE A 140 30.19 -10.09 14.26
CA PHE A 140 29.77 -10.09 12.85
C PHE A 140 30.31 -8.84 12.15
N ARG A 141 31.16 -9.02 11.16
CA ARG A 141 31.79 -7.91 10.43
C ARG A 141 30.73 -7.05 9.73
N SER A 142 30.81 -5.74 9.94
CA SER A 142 29.97 -4.73 9.26
C SER A 142 28.45 -4.83 9.49
N ILE A 143 28.00 -5.49 10.55
CA ILE A 143 26.59 -5.60 10.90
C ILE A 143 26.31 -4.74 12.12
N GLY A 144 25.32 -3.83 12.00
CA GLY A 144 24.87 -2.99 13.10
C GLY A 144 23.37 -3.15 13.34
N VAL A 145 22.94 -3.00 14.58
CA VAL A 145 21.51 -3.01 14.93
C VAL A 145 21.03 -1.56 15.04
N SER A 146 19.97 -1.24 14.32
CA SER A 146 19.34 0.08 14.44
C SER A 146 18.47 0.15 15.70
N PHE A 147 18.32 1.36 16.28
CA PHE A 147 17.39 1.56 17.41
C PHE A 147 15.98 1.08 17.08
N MET A 148 15.50 1.32 15.87
CA MET A 148 14.19 0.86 15.42
C MET A 148 14.06 -0.67 15.47
N ASN A 149 15.08 -1.41 15.00
CA ASN A 149 15.07 -2.87 15.04
C ASN A 149 15.07 -3.39 16.49
N LEU A 150 15.89 -2.80 17.36
CA LEU A 150 15.88 -3.13 18.79
C LEU A 150 14.51 -2.92 19.42
N MET A 151 13.89 -1.76 19.18
CA MET A 151 12.55 -1.46 19.68
C MET A 151 11.52 -2.46 19.16
N GLN A 152 11.56 -2.83 17.87
CA GLN A 152 10.65 -3.81 17.28
C GLN A 152 10.81 -5.20 17.90
N TRP A 153 12.03 -5.67 18.09
CA TRP A 153 12.28 -6.99 18.67
C TRP A 153 11.86 -7.05 20.14
N HIS A 154 12.19 -6.03 20.93
CA HIS A 154 11.74 -5.95 22.33
C HIS A 154 10.23 -5.78 22.44
N ALA A 155 9.60 -5.03 21.55
CA ALA A 155 8.13 -4.93 21.48
C ALA A 155 7.48 -6.28 21.15
N ALA A 156 8.08 -7.08 20.28
CA ALA A 156 7.59 -8.42 19.95
C ALA A 156 7.74 -9.43 21.10
N THR A 157 8.73 -9.25 21.99
CA THR A 157 8.87 -10.06 23.23
C THR A 157 7.91 -9.60 24.34
N GLY A 158 7.24 -8.45 24.17
CA GLY A 158 6.40 -7.85 25.21
C GLY A 158 7.17 -7.12 26.31
N ASP A 159 8.47 -6.90 26.14
CA ASP A 159 9.31 -6.22 27.12
C ASP A 159 9.19 -4.70 26.98
N VAL A 160 8.18 -4.14 27.67
CA VAL A 160 7.87 -2.70 27.68
C VAL A 160 9.06 -1.87 28.18
N GLU A 161 9.75 -2.36 29.22
CA GLU A 161 10.80 -1.60 29.88
C GLU A 161 12.03 -1.44 28.97
N LEU A 162 12.43 -2.51 28.29
CA LEU A 162 13.54 -2.46 27.33
C LEU A 162 13.21 -1.57 26.13
N VAL A 163 11.98 -1.62 25.61
CA VAL A 163 11.56 -0.72 24.51
C VAL A 163 11.72 0.73 24.91
N LEU A 164 11.22 1.10 26.11
CA LEU A 164 11.28 2.47 26.61
C LEU A 164 12.72 2.91 26.90
N ARG A 165 13.58 2.02 27.39
CA ARG A 165 15.00 2.29 27.58
C ARG A 165 15.70 2.59 26.25
N VAL A 166 15.53 1.74 25.25
CA VAL A 166 16.10 1.94 23.89
C VAL A 166 15.53 3.21 23.26
N TRP A 167 14.25 3.51 23.50
CA TRP A 167 13.62 4.75 23.07
C TRP A 167 14.32 5.99 23.64
N GLU A 168 14.57 6.02 24.97
CA GLU A 168 15.28 7.15 25.59
C GLU A 168 16.73 7.25 25.12
N GLU A 169 17.45 6.15 24.97
CA GLU A 169 18.79 6.13 24.38
C GLU A 169 18.79 6.70 22.95
N TYR A 170 17.79 6.34 22.14
CA TYR A 170 17.64 6.89 20.79
C TYR A 170 17.43 8.40 20.82
N ARG A 171 16.60 8.90 21.73
CA ARG A 171 16.36 10.33 21.92
C ARG A 171 17.62 11.09 22.35
N LEU A 172 18.38 10.53 23.27
CA LEU A 172 19.64 11.13 23.74
C LEU A 172 20.76 11.06 22.69
N SER A 173 20.67 10.20 21.70
CA SER A 173 21.69 10.06 20.65
C SER A 173 21.81 11.27 19.71
N GLY A 174 20.90 12.24 19.78
CA GLY A 174 20.84 13.41 18.88
C GLY A 174 20.47 13.07 17.44
N LYS A 175 20.16 11.83 17.12
CA LYS A 175 19.68 11.41 15.79
C LYS A 175 18.21 11.75 15.63
N ARG A 176 17.81 12.12 14.40
CA ARG A 176 16.40 12.34 14.09
C ARG A 176 15.59 11.05 14.26
N ILE A 177 14.59 11.11 15.10
CA ILE A 177 13.71 9.98 15.37
C ILE A 177 12.74 9.81 14.19
N CYS A 178 12.57 8.58 13.72
CA CYS A 178 11.65 8.29 12.63
C CYS A 178 10.22 8.06 13.16
N THR A 179 9.21 8.34 12.34
CA THR A 179 7.79 8.12 12.64
C THR A 179 7.49 6.71 13.15
N GLU A 180 8.18 5.69 12.61
CA GLU A 180 7.98 4.30 13.02
C GLU A 180 8.37 4.03 14.48
N SER A 181 9.39 4.69 14.98
CA SER A 181 9.79 4.55 16.39
C SER A 181 8.71 5.12 17.33
N TYR A 182 8.10 6.26 16.97
CA TYR A 182 6.92 6.78 17.69
C TYR A 182 5.74 5.81 17.63
N ASN A 183 5.48 5.21 16.46
CA ASN A 183 4.41 4.25 16.27
C ASN A 183 4.60 3.00 17.16
N ILE A 184 5.83 2.52 17.35
CA ILE A 184 6.12 1.40 18.25
C ILE A 184 5.75 1.76 19.69
N VAL A 185 6.21 2.91 20.19
CA VAL A 185 5.94 3.34 21.57
C VAL A 185 4.45 3.63 21.79
N MET A 186 3.80 4.32 20.83
CA MET A 186 2.37 4.60 20.90
C MET A 186 1.53 3.33 20.96
N ARG A 187 1.87 2.33 20.10
CA ARG A 187 1.21 1.01 20.14
C ARG A 187 1.41 0.29 21.47
N LEU A 188 2.63 0.35 21.99
CA LEU A 188 2.96 -0.29 23.27
C LEU A 188 2.12 0.28 24.42
N TYR A 189 2.01 1.60 24.51
CA TYR A 189 1.16 2.24 25.52
C TYR A 189 -0.32 1.92 25.32
N ALA A 190 -0.80 1.93 24.07
CA ALA A 190 -2.16 1.54 23.73
C ALA A 190 -2.47 0.09 24.17
N GLN A 191 -1.54 -0.85 23.95
CA GLN A 191 -1.70 -2.26 24.34
C GLN A 191 -1.63 -2.49 25.85
N THR A 192 -0.93 -1.62 26.58
CA THR A 192 -0.80 -1.72 28.05
C THR A 192 -1.85 -0.90 28.79
N GLY A 193 -2.82 -0.31 28.10
CA GLY A 193 -3.89 0.50 28.70
C GLY A 193 -3.43 1.85 29.25
N LYS A 194 -2.26 2.33 28.84
CA LYS A 194 -1.72 3.64 29.21
C LYS A 194 -2.14 4.69 28.17
N ASP A 195 -3.43 4.97 28.12
CA ASP A 195 -4.07 5.80 27.10
C ASP A 195 -3.50 7.23 27.04
N SER A 196 -3.29 7.84 28.22
CA SER A 196 -2.73 9.19 28.34
C SER A 196 -1.31 9.26 27.78
N ASP A 197 -0.49 8.23 28.01
CA ASP A 197 0.88 8.18 27.53
C ASP A 197 0.92 7.98 26.01
N ALA A 198 0.03 7.15 25.46
CA ALA A 198 -0.12 6.97 24.00
C ALA A 198 -0.48 8.29 23.31
N VAL A 199 -1.40 9.07 23.90
CA VAL A 199 -1.78 10.40 23.41
C VAL A 199 -0.60 11.37 23.50
N GLN A 200 0.17 11.37 24.60
CA GLN A 200 1.34 12.22 24.76
C GLN A 200 2.43 11.90 23.73
N VAL A 201 2.63 10.63 23.39
CA VAL A 201 3.58 10.22 22.34
C VAL A 201 3.17 10.77 20.97
N PHE A 202 1.88 10.77 20.66
CA PHE A 202 1.37 11.38 19.43
C PHE A 202 1.63 12.89 19.37
N TYR A 203 1.40 13.62 20.48
CA TYR A 203 1.76 15.04 20.56
C TYR A 203 3.24 15.25 20.32
N ARG A 204 4.07 14.52 21.06
CA ARG A 204 5.51 14.63 20.96
C ARG A 204 6.00 14.36 19.54
N MET A 205 5.41 13.38 18.85
CA MET A 205 5.74 13.09 17.45
C MET A 205 5.55 14.33 16.56
N ILE A 206 4.45 15.06 16.74
CA ILE A 206 4.14 16.27 15.97
C ILE A 206 5.07 17.42 16.39
N ASP A 207 5.28 17.63 17.69
CA ASP A 207 6.12 18.70 18.23
C ASP A 207 7.58 18.56 17.82
N GLU A 208 8.08 17.33 17.74
CA GLU A 208 9.45 17.03 17.28
C GLU A 208 9.56 16.99 15.73
N GLY A 209 8.48 17.30 15.00
CA GLY A 209 8.45 17.44 13.55
C GLY A 209 8.44 16.12 12.79
N ALA A 210 8.08 15.01 13.43
CA ALA A 210 7.78 13.76 12.74
C ALA A 210 6.34 13.79 12.23
N ILE A 211 6.15 13.35 10.98
CA ILE A 211 4.84 13.41 10.32
C ILE A 211 4.09 12.10 10.54
N PRO A 212 2.87 12.15 11.14
CA PRO A 212 2.01 10.98 11.26
C PRO A 212 1.72 10.37 9.88
N ASN A 213 1.85 9.06 9.78
CA ASN A 213 1.55 8.31 8.56
C ASN A 213 0.28 7.46 8.73
N SER A 214 -0.14 6.78 7.67
CA SER A 214 -1.31 5.92 7.69
C SER A 214 -1.26 4.88 8.82
N ARG A 215 -0.08 4.37 9.16
CA ARG A 215 0.13 3.42 10.25
C ARG A 215 -0.12 4.03 11.63
N THR A 216 0.26 5.30 11.84
CA THR A 216 -0.04 6.04 13.07
C THR A 216 -1.55 6.05 13.33
N TYR A 217 -2.33 6.38 12.30
CA TYR A 217 -3.79 6.40 12.41
C TYR A 217 -4.40 5.01 12.52
N THR A 218 -3.79 3.99 11.93
CA THR A 218 -4.19 2.59 12.14
C THR A 218 -4.09 2.21 13.62
N ILE A 219 -3.00 2.61 14.30
CA ILE A 219 -2.83 2.36 15.74
C ILE A 219 -3.91 3.09 16.56
N MET A 220 -4.24 4.34 16.19
CA MET A 220 -5.30 5.10 16.87
C MET A 220 -6.66 4.43 16.68
N ILE A 221 -7.02 4.06 15.46
CA ILE A 221 -8.28 3.38 15.14
C ILE A 221 -8.37 2.04 15.87
N GLU A 222 -7.30 1.22 15.83
CA GLU A 222 -7.23 -0.06 16.54
C GLU A 222 -7.43 0.11 18.05
N HIS A 223 -6.78 1.09 18.64
CA HIS A 223 -6.90 1.38 20.06
C HIS A 223 -8.31 1.85 20.47
N LEU A 224 -8.89 2.79 19.71
CA LEU A 224 -10.26 3.27 19.94
C LEU A 224 -11.28 2.13 19.80
N THR A 225 -11.13 1.28 18.79
CA THR A 225 -12.01 0.13 18.54
C THR A 225 -11.92 -0.87 19.70
N ASN A 226 -10.70 -1.23 20.14
CA ASN A 226 -10.48 -2.15 21.25
C ASN A 226 -11.00 -1.60 22.59
N SER A 227 -11.05 -0.28 22.73
CA SER A 227 -11.62 0.41 23.90
C SER A 227 -13.15 0.61 23.81
N GLY A 228 -13.80 0.03 22.79
CA GLY A 228 -15.25 0.14 22.58
C GLY A 228 -15.74 1.51 22.07
N LYS A 229 -14.83 2.40 21.66
CA LYS A 229 -15.13 3.76 21.20
C LYS A 229 -15.23 3.80 19.66
N LEU A 230 -16.14 2.99 19.10
CA LEU A 230 -16.28 2.79 17.66
C LEU A 230 -16.62 4.06 16.89
N ASP A 231 -17.47 4.93 17.47
CA ASP A 231 -17.85 6.18 16.80
C ASP A 231 -16.64 7.12 16.65
N SER A 232 -15.80 7.22 17.68
CA SER A 232 -14.57 8.01 17.61
C SER A 232 -13.55 7.39 16.63
N ALA A 233 -13.48 6.06 16.56
CA ALA A 233 -12.63 5.37 15.59
C ALA A 233 -13.09 5.65 14.13
N LEU A 234 -14.41 5.64 13.90
CA LEU A 234 -15.01 5.98 12.61
C LEU A 234 -14.78 7.45 12.26
N GLU A 235 -14.87 8.36 13.22
CA GLU A 235 -14.61 9.78 13.00
C GLU A 235 -13.16 10.02 12.59
N VAL A 236 -12.17 9.40 13.27
CA VAL A 236 -10.76 9.43 12.85
C VAL A 236 -10.60 8.89 11.43
N PHE A 237 -11.22 7.75 11.12
CA PHE A 237 -11.16 7.13 9.80
C PHE A 237 -11.73 8.03 8.70
N ASN A 238 -12.84 8.74 8.98
CA ASN A 238 -13.49 9.63 8.03
C ASN A 238 -12.68 10.92 7.77
N THR A 239 -11.83 11.35 8.72
CA THR A 239 -10.95 12.51 8.51
C THR A 239 -9.70 12.19 7.66
N LEU A 240 -9.31 10.93 7.50
CA LEU A 240 -8.10 10.55 6.72
C LEU A 240 -8.09 11.10 5.29
N PRO A 241 -9.16 10.96 4.48
CA PRO A 241 -9.20 11.53 3.14
C PRO A 241 -9.08 13.06 3.12
N LEU A 242 -9.64 13.75 4.12
CA LEU A 242 -9.53 15.21 4.27
C LEU A 242 -8.07 15.62 4.50
N MET A 243 -7.33 14.82 5.25
CA MET A 243 -5.88 14.97 5.46
C MET A 243 -5.03 14.45 4.28
N ARG A 244 -5.67 13.97 3.20
CA ARG A 244 -5.01 13.36 2.03
C ARG A 244 -4.21 12.10 2.35
N ILE A 245 -4.60 11.40 3.40
CA ILE A 245 -4.04 10.11 3.80
C ILE A 245 -4.94 9.02 3.22
N LYS A 246 -4.33 8.09 2.51
CA LYS A 246 -5.05 6.93 1.97
C LYS A 246 -5.46 6.00 3.11
N ARG A 247 -6.72 5.60 3.11
CA ARG A 247 -7.22 4.57 4.00
C ARG A 247 -6.59 3.22 3.65
N THR A 248 -6.25 2.41 4.64
CA THR A 248 -5.66 1.09 4.46
C THR A 248 -6.69 -0.03 4.62
N LEU A 249 -6.41 -1.19 4.03
CA LEU A 249 -7.26 -2.36 4.19
C LEU A 249 -7.38 -2.80 5.65
N LYS A 250 -6.29 -2.71 6.40
CA LYS A 250 -6.26 -3.02 7.83
C LYS A 250 -7.21 -2.12 8.64
N GLN A 251 -7.30 -0.82 8.32
CA GLN A 251 -8.24 0.10 8.99
C GLN A 251 -9.68 -0.31 8.73
N TYR A 252 -10.02 -0.68 7.49
CA TYR A 252 -11.33 -1.23 7.16
C TYR A 252 -11.62 -2.51 7.94
N SER A 253 -10.67 -3.47 7.99
CA SER A 253 -10.84 -4.73 8.72
C SER A 253 -11.14 -4.49 10.19
N ILE A 254 -10.38 -3.63 10.84
CA ILE A 254 -10.55 -3.30 12.27
C ILE A 254 -11.95 -2.74 12.54
N LEU A 255 -12.41 -1.78 11.72
CA LEU A 255 -13.72 -1.17 11.91
C LEU A 255 -14.86 -2.14 11.59
N VAL A 256 -14.77 -2.88 10.49
CA VAL A 256 -15.78 -3.90 10.12
C VAL A 256 -15.90 -4.96 11.21
N GLU A 257 -14.79 -5.49 11.71
CA GLU A 257 -14.79 -6.46 12.81
C GLU A 257 -15.37 -5.87 14.09
N GLY A 258 -15.03 -4.63 14.42
CA GLY A 258 -15.54 -3.92 15.58
C GLY A 258 -17.06 -3.70 15.51
N PHE A 259 -17.57 -3.18 14.40
CA PHE A 259 -19.01 -2.93 14.22
C PHE A 259 -19.83 -4.22 14.13
N ILE A 260 -19.33 -5.28 13.49
CA ILE A 260 -19.98 -6.60 13.49
C ILE A 260 -20.03 -7.19 14.91
N GLY A 261 -19.00 -6.96 15.72
CA GLY A 261 -18.95 -7.39 17.11
C GLY A 261 -20.06 -6.81 17.99
N VAL A 262 -20.57 -5.62 17.65
CA VAL A 262 -21.70 -4.93 18.33
C VAL A 262 -22.99 -4.92 17.50
N GLU A 263 -23.06 -5.72 16.42
CA GLU A 263 -24.23 -5.89 15.55
C GLU A 263 -24.70 -4.61 14.84
N ARG A 264 -23.82 -3.64 14.62
CA ARG A 264 -24.11 -2.39 13.89
C ARG A 264 -23.88 -2.59 12.39
N PHE A 265 -24.75 -3.33 11.74
CA PHE A 265 -24.57 -3.75 10.34
C PHE A 265 -24.75 -2.63 9.31
N ASP A 266 -25.49 -1.58 9.62
CA ASP A 266 -25.68 -0.44 8.69
C ASP A 266 -24.36 0.34 8.47
N GLU A 267 -23.58 0.51 9.52
CA GLU A 267 -22.25 1.11 9.42
C GLU A 267 -21.28 0.20 8.66
N VAL A 268 -21.39 -1.12 8.87
CA VAL A 268 -20.59 -2.08 8.10
C VAL A 268 -20.92 -2.00 6.61
N LYS A 269 -22.21 -1.89 6.25
CA LYS A 269 -22.62 -1.70 4.86
C LYS A 269 -21.98 -0.46 4.25
N THR A 270 -22.02 0.66 4.96
CA THR A 270 -21.38 1.92 4.52
C THR A 270 -19.87 1.74 4.33
N LEU A 271 -19.19 1.08 5.27
CA LEU A 271 -17.76 0.79 5.18
C LEU A 271 -17.42 -0.13 4.01
N LEU A 272 -18.24 -1.15 3.72
CA LEU A 272 -18.06 -2.03 2.57
C LEU A 272 -18.25 -1.28 1.25
N ASP A 273 -19.23 -0.38 1.17
CA ASP A 273 -19.43 0.47 0.00
C ASP A 273 -18.24 1.43 -0.19
N GLU A 274 -17.75 2.07 0.87
CA GLU A 274 -16.54 2.91 0.81
C GLU A 274 -15.29 2.09 0.43
N MET A 275 -15.18 0.85 0.90
CA MET A 275 -14.08 -0.04 0.56
C MET A 275 -14.05 -0.40 -0.93
N ARG A 276 -15.23 -0.66 -1.52
CA ARG A 276 -15.39 -0.83 -2.98
C ARG A 276 -14.92 0.40 -3.73
N VAL A 277 -15.29 1.56 -3.22
CA VAL A 277 -14.94 2.87 -3.73
C VAL A 277 -13.43 3.10 -3.76
N ASP A 278 -12.76 2.78 -2.66
CA ASP A 278 -11.31 2.86 -2.55
C ASP A 278 -10.58 1.79 -3.39
N GLY A 279 -11.35 0.92 -4.07
CA GLY A 279 -10.82 -0.19 -4.86
C GLY A 279 -10.10 -1.25 -4.02
N LYS A 280 -10.51 -1.38 -2.77
CA LYS A 280 -9.95 -2.34 -1.81
C LYS A 280 -10.88 -3.54 -1.66
N TRP A 281 -10.27 -4.70 -1.51
CA TRP A 281 -11.02 -5.95 -1.35
C TRP A 281 -10.69 -6.59 -0.01
N PRO A 282 -11.68 -7.19 0.68
CA PRO A 282 -11.50 -7.72 2.01
C PRO A 282 -10.45 -8.85 2.04
N GLU A 283 -9.67 -8.87 3.10
CA GLU A 283 -8.73 -9.95 3.39
C GLU A 283 -9.46 -11.17 3.96
N ARG A 284 -8.76 -12.32 3.94
CA ARG A 284 -9.28 -13.55 4.55
C ARG A 284 -9.65 -13.40 6.03
N ALA A 285 -8.95 -12.49 6.76
CA ALA A 285 -9.27 -12.19 8.14
C ALA A 285 -10.72 -11.72 8.31
N MET A 286 -11.21 -10.87 7.39
CA MET A 286 -12.60 -10.37 7.43
C MET A 286 -13.66 -11.44 7.08
N ARG A 287 -13.27 -12.61 6.57
CA ARG A 287 -14.21 -13.63 6.08
C ARG A 287 -15.20 -14.09 7.16
N LEU A 288 -14.70 -14.35 8.36
CA LEU A 288 -15.56 -14.79 9.47
C LEU A 288 -16.56 -13.71 9.88
N SER A 289 -16.12 -12.46 9.90
CA SER A 289 -16.95 -11.31 10.23
C SER A 289 -18.03 -11.09 9.15
N LEU A 290 -17.66 -11.12 7.88
CA LEU A 290 -18.62 -11.03 6.77
C LEU A 290 -19.58 -12.23 6.72
N GLN A 291 -19.13 -13.43 7.10
CA GLN A 291 -20.03 -14.58 7.22
C GLN A 291 -21.08 -14.37 8.31
N ARG A 292 -20.70 -13.82 9.47
CA ARG A 292 -21.67 -13.45 10.52
C ARG A 292 -22.70 -12.44 10.04
N MET A 293 -22.27 -11.42 9.29
CA MET A 293 -23.16 -10.43 8.70
C MET A 293 -24.12 -11.08 7.68
N LYS A 294 -23.64 -12.02 6.87
CA LYS A 294 -24.47 -12.80 5.95
C LYS A 294 -25.51 -13.63 6.69
N ASP A 295 -25.11 -14.31 7.77
CA ASP A 295 -25.98 -15.14 8.59
C ASP A 295 -27.03 -14.28 9.34
N ALA A 296 -26.74 -13.00 9.59
CA ALA A 296 -27.68 -12.00 10.11
C ALA A 296 -28.70 -11.49 9.06
N GLY A 297 -28.61 -11.95 7.80
CA GLY A 297 -29.57 -11.62 6.75
C GLY A 297 -29.07 -10.66 5.66
N PHE A 298 -27.87 -10.10 5.78
CA PHE A 298 -27.28 -9.16 4.80
C PHE A 298 -26.57 -9.91 3.66
N VAL A 299 -27.33 -10.73 2.94
CA VAL A 299 -26.79 -11.62 1.90
C VAL A 299 -26.31 -10.85 0.67
N GLN A 300 -27.05 -9.81 0.26
CA GLN A 300 -26.73 -9.05 -0.95
C GLN A 300 -25.43 -8.23 -0.81
N GLU A 301 -25.20 -7.67 0.38
CA GLU A 301 -24.06 -6.84 0.69
C GLU A 301 -22.75 -7.63 0.81
N THR A 302 -22.86 -8.89 1.23
CA THR A 302 -21.70 -9.73 1.59
C THR A 302 -21.33 -10.78 0.56
N ASN A 303 -22.30 -11.24 -0.27
CA ASN A 303 -22.08 -12.34 -1.21
C ASN A 303 -20.93 -12.09 -2.18
N GLU A 304 -20.87 -10.92 -2.79
CA GLU A 304 -19.80 -10.56 -3.74
C GLU A 304 -18.41 -10.73 -3.12
N PHE A 305 -18.23 -10.24 -1.90
CA PHE A 305 -16.96 -10.34 -1.18
C PHE A 305 -16.64 -11.78 -0.75
N LEU A 306 -17.65 -12.53 -0.30
CA LEU A 306 -17.47 -13.91 0.13
C LEU A 306 -17.20 -14.85 -1.04
N GLU A 307 -17.82 -14.63 -2.19
CA GLU A 307 -17.56 -15.38 -3.43
C GLU A 307 -16.14 -15.14 -3.92
N GLU A 308 -15.66 -13.90 -3.87
CA GLU A 308 -14.28 -13.55 -4.26
C GLU A 308 -13.23 -14.14 -3.31
N MET A 309 -13.55 -14.25 -2.02
CA MET A 309 -12.70 -14.89 -1.02
C MET A 309 -12.81 -16.42 -1.00
N SER A 310 -13.79 -16.98 -1.67
CA SER A 310 -13.96 -18.44 -1.73
C SER A 310 -12.79 -19.05 -2.51
N PRO A 311 -12.03 -19.99 -1.92
CA PRO A 311 -11.02 -20.70 -2.68
C PRO A 311 -11.72 -21.50 -3.77
N ASP A 312 -11.18 -21.46 -4.99
CA ASP A 312 -11.59 -22.38 -6.05
C ASP A 312 -11.48 -23.80 -5.48
N GLU A 313 -12.58 -24.55 -5.49
CA GLU A 313 -12.64 -25.90 -4.90
C GLU A 313 -11.59 -26.86 -5.49
N ARG A 314 -11.16 -26.57 -6.72
CA ARG A 314 -10.10 -27.31 -7.41
C ARG A 314 -8.71 -27.08 -6.79
N ILE A 315 -8.55 -26.04 -5.95
CA ILE A 315 -7.25 -25.54 -5.45
C ILE A 315 -7.12 -25.67 -3.93
N LYS A 316 -8.15 -26.21 -3.22
CA LYS A 316 -8.16 -26.31 -1.74
C LYS A 316 -6.89 -26.98 -1.16
N ASN A 317 -6.26 -27.88 -1.92
CA ASN A 317 -5.11 -28.66 -1.48
C ASN A 317 -3.80 -28.34 -2.22
N ILE A 318 -3.82 -27.43 -3.20
CA ILE A 318 -2.67 -27.12 -4.04
C ILE A 318 -2.35 -25.63 -3.88
N GLY A 319 -1.25 -25.33 -3.25
CA GLY A 319 -0.77 -23.94 -3.07
C GLY A 319 0.68 -23.94 -2.64
N TYR A 320 1.29 -22.79 -2.76
CA TYR A 320 2.66 -22.57 -2.29
C TYR A 320 2.62 -21.86 -0.94
N SER A 321 3.55 -22.21 -0.06
CA SER A 321 3.84 -21.42 1.12
C SER A 321 4.55 -20.15 0.63
N VAL A 322 3.94 -19.00 0.89
CA VAL A 322 4.51 -17.68 0.59
C VAL A 322 4.74 -16.99 1.91
N ASP A 323 5.88 -16.37 2.11
CA ASP A 323 6.09 -15.52 3.27
C ASP A 323 4.99 -14.45 3.30
N SER A 324 4.23 -14.39 4.38
CA SER A 324 3.08 -13.50 4.55
C SER A 324 3.47 -12.01 4.70
N SER A 325 4.75 -11.69 4.52
CA SER A 325 5.26 -10.32 4.49
C SER A 325 4.90 -9.56 3.22
N ASP A 326 4.19 -10.17 2.28
CA ASP A 326 3.96 -9.64 0.92
C ASP A 326 2.50 -9.33 0.59
N ASP A 327 1.65 -9.05 1.57
CA ASP A 327 0.39 -8.40 1.25
C ASP A 327 0.66 -6.91 1.02
N ASP A 328 0.76 -6.61 -0.26
CA ASP A 328 1.03 -5.33 -0.86
C ASP A 328 -0.01 -4.26 -0.48
N ASP A 329 0.22 -3.58 0.59
CA ASP A 329 -0.06 -2.15 0.70
C ASP A 329 1.26 -1.49 1.07
N ASP A 330 1.65 -0.42 0.40
CA ASP A 330 2.89 0.36 0.54
C ASP A 330 3.22 0.85 1.97
N ASP A 331 2.62 0.23 2.98
CA ASP A 331 2.75 0.53 4.40
C ASP A 331 3.19 -0.71 5.19
N GLU A 332 4.24 -1.40 4.71
CA GLU A 332 4.85 -2.43 5.52
C GLU A 332 5.91 -1.91 6.47
N VAL A 333 5.63 -2.06 7.74
CA VAL A 333 6.54 -2.72 8.70
C VAL A 333 5.74 -3.20 9.92
N ASN A 334 5.69 -4.52 10.10
CA ASN A 334 5.42 -5.25 11.34
C ASN A 334 4.11 -4.97 12.10
N GLY A 335 2.98 -5.42 11.57
CA GLY A 335 1.96 -5.98 12.45
C GLY A 335 2.46 -7.34 12.95
N VAL A 336 2.47 -7.54 14.26
CA VAL A 336 2.53 -8.88 14.86
C VAL A 336 1.28 -9.60 14.36
N SER A 337 1.36 -10.20 13.17
CA SER A 337 0.43 -11.24 12.80
C SER A 337 0.72 -12.34 13.80
N ARG A 338 -0.19 -12.51 14.77
CA ARG A 338 -0.32 -13.82 15.43
C ARG A 338 -0.26 -14.81 14.28
N ALA A 339 0.80 -15.59 14.27
CA ALA A 339 0.88 -16.75 13.42
C ALA A 339 -0.44 -17.48 13.62
N SER A 340 -1.36 -17.40 12.67
CA SER A 340 -2.37 -18.41 12.52
C SER A 340 -1.58 -19.64 12.05
N GLY A 341 -0.95 -20.28 13.01
CA GLY A 341 -0.48 -21.64 12.92
C GLY A 341 -1.70 -22.54 12.81
N GLY A 342 -2.43 -22.42 11.71
CA GLY A 342 -3.64 -23.15 11.46
C GLY A 342 -3.60 -24.05 10.23
N ASP A 343 -2.51 -24.03 9.48
CA ASP A 343 -2.42 -24.83 8.25
C ASP A 343 -1.61 -26.14 8.39
N ASP A 344 -1.06 -26.44 9.56
CA ASP A 344 -0.13 -27.57 9.72
C ASP A 344 -0.53 -28.60 10.82
N VAL A 345 -1.80 -28.61 11.28
CA VAL A 345 -2.27 -29.64 12.21
C VAL A 345 -3.18 -30.61 11.46
N ASP A 346 -2.73 -31.84 11.35
CA ASP A 346 -3.29 -33.05 10.75
C ASP A 346 -2.77 -33.42 9.36
N GLY A 347 -1.58 -34.07 9.30
CA GLY A 347 -1.23 -34.98 8.19
C GLY A 347 -1.15 -34.39 6.78
N VAL A 348 -1.25 -33.08 6.62
CA VAL A 348 -1.22 -32.40 5.33
C VAL A 348 0.23 -32.23 4.89
N GLN A 349 0.55 -32.67 3.68
CA GLN A 349 1.87 -32.46 3.06
C GLN A 349 2.23 -30.96 3.10
N LEU A 350 3.45 -30.64 3.54
CA LEU A 350 3.97 -29.29 3.55
C LEU A 350 3.86 -28.68 2.15
N LYS A 351 3.20 -27.53 2.05
CA LYS A 351 3.10 -26.82 0.76
C LYS A 351 4.49 -26.37 0.31
N PRO A 352 4.89 -26.59 -0.96
CA PRO A 352 6.18 -26.14 -1.47
C PRO A 352 6.35 -24.62 -1.28
N TRP A 353 7.56 -24.21 -0.96
CA TRP A 353 7.87 -22.78 -0.85
C TRP A 353 8.09 -22.17 -2.23
N LEU A 354 7.49 -21.03 -2.48
CA LEU A 354 7.69 -20.26 -3.70
C LEU A 354 7.45 -18.77 -3.40
N ASP A 355 8.42 -17.93 -3.74
CA ASP A 355 8.27 -16.47 -3.74
C ASP A 355 7.96 -15.97 -5.15
N PRO A 356 6.71 -15.51 -5.44
CA PRO A 356 6.32 -15.01 -6.75
C PRO A 356 7.09 -13.76 -7.17
N ARG A 357 7.55 -12.93 -6.21
CA ARG A 357 8.31 -11.70 -6.49
C ARG A 357 9.72 -12.04 -6.96
N ALA A 358 10.39 -12.96 -6.26
CA ALA A 358 11.71 -13.42 -6.66
C ALA A 358 11.67 -14.17 -8.01
N LEU A 359 10.63 -14.98 -8.25
CA LEU A 359 10.41 -15.63 -9.54
C LEU A 359 10.19 -14.61 -10.66
N ALA A 360 9.36 -13.59 -10.46
CA ALA A 360 9.13 -12.52 -11.44
C ALA A 360 10.41 -11.72 -11.70
N SER A 361 11.24 -11.49 -10.68
CA SER A 361 12.55 -10.84 -10.83
C SER A 361 13.53 -11.69 -11.63
N ALA A 362 13.45 -13.02 -11.55
CA ALA A 362 14.24 -13.93 -12.38
C ALA A 362 13.76 -13.95 -13.84
N LEU A 363 12.45 -13.82 -14.06
CA LEU A 363 11.79 -13.78 -15.37
C LEU A 363 11.89 -12.40 -16.05
N GLN A 364 13.06 -11.78 -16.08
CA GLN A 364 13.23 -10.45 -16.71
C GLN A 364 13.13 -10.49 -18.23
N HIS A 365 13.54 -11.59 -18.82
CA HIS A 365 13.53 -11.81 -20.26
C HIS A 365 12.86 -13.15 -20.56
N TRP A 366 12.03 -13.18 -21.58
CA TRP A 366 11.35 -14.41 -22.01
C TRP A 366 12.23 -15.18 -22.99
N ASN A 367 13.18 -15.94 -22.47
CA ASN A 367 14.13 -16.71 -23.23
C ASN A 367 13.78 -18.20 -23.22
N ARG A 368 14.26 -18.93 -24.22
CA ARG A 368 14.01 -20.38 -24.35
C ARG A 368 14.47 -21.16 -23.13
N ASP A 369 15.62 -20.80 -22.57
CA ASP A 369 16.21 -21.48 -21.38
C ASP A 369 15.37 -21.25 -20.12
N GLU A 370 14.75 -20.05 -19.98
CA GLU A 370 13.87 -19.72 -18.86
C GLU A 370 12.54 -20.47 -18.95
N VAL A 371 11.98 -20.58 -20.16
CA VAL A 371 10.76 -21.34 -20.42
C VAL A 371 10.98 -22.83 -20.14
N SER A 372 12.08 -23.40 -20.63
CA SER A 372 12.46 -24.80 -20.34
C SER A 372 12.60 -25.05 -18.83
N ALA A 373 13.23 -24.13 -18.11
CA ALA A 373 13.37 -24.24 -16.65
C ALA A 373 12.02 -24.23 -15.92
N LEU A 374 11.05 -23.41 -16.39
CA LEU A 374 9.69 -23.39 -15.83
C LEU A 374 8.93 -24.68 -16.12
N GLU A 375 9.08 -25.25 -17.31
CA GLU A 375 8.46 -26.53 -17.70
C GLU A 375 9.03 -27.69 -16.89
N ASP A 376 10.33 -27.74 -16.69
CA ASP A 376 11.03 -28.78 -15.91
C ASP A 376 10.65 -28.70 -14.42
N ALA A 377 10.31 -27.52 -13.92
CA ALA A 377 9.92 -27.32 -12.53
C ALA A 377 8.56 -27.94 -12.18
N LYS A 378 7.74 -28.25 -13.18
CA LYS A 378 6.36 -28.82 -12.99
C LYS A 378 5.54 -28.07 -11.96
N LEU A 379 5.59 -26.74 -12.00
CA LEU A 379 4.85 -25.89 -11.09
C LEU A 379 3.34 -26.05 -11.28
N VAL A 380 2.60 -26.03 -10.18
CA VAL A 380 1.13 -25.97 -10.21
C VAL A 380 0.70 -24.51 -10.33
N TRP A 381 0.14 -24.17 -11.49
CA TRP A 381 -0.29 -22.81 -11.79
C TRP A 381 -1.68 -22.55 -11.21
N THR A 382 -1.78 -21.55 -10.34
CA THR A 382 -3.03 -21.09 -9.75
C THR A 382 -3.28 -19.65 -10.15
N THR A 383 -4.53 -19.21 -10.18
CA THR A 383 -4.90 -17.80 -10.40
C THR A 383 -4.09 -16.85 -9.53
N ARG A 384 -3.98 -17.16 -8.22
CA ARG A 384 -3.24 -16.34 -7.25
C ARG A 384 -1.76 -16.22 -7.61
N LEU A 385 -1.11 -17.33 -7.96
CA LEU A 385 0.30 -17.32 -8.34
C LEU A 385 0.52 -16.51 -9.62
N VAL A 386 -0.28 -16.74 -10.63
CA VAL A 386 -0.20 -16.01 -11.92
C VAL A 386 -0.42 -14.52 -11.72
N CYS A 387 -1.44 -14.12 -10.94
CA CYS A 387 -1.69 -12.71 -10.64
C CYS A 387 -0.53 -12.06 -9.88
N LYS A 388 0.09 -12.75 -8.91
CA LYS A 388 1.25 -12.25 -8.15
C LYS A 388 2.48 -12.09 -9.06
N ILE A 389 2.74 -13.04 -9.95
CA ILE A 389 3.83 -12.94 -10.92
C ILE A 389 3.60 -11.76 -11.87
N LEU A 390 2.41 -11.68 -12.51
CA LEU A 390 2.06 -10.58 -13.42
C LEU A 390 2.19 -9.20 -12.75
N ARG A 391 1.89 -9.09 -11.47
CA ARG A 391 2.02 -7.84 -10.71
C ARG A 391 3.48 -7.39 -10.58
N ASN A 392 4.40 -8.34 -10.44
CA ASN A 392 5.81 -8.09 -10.19
C ASN A 392 6.68 -8.08 -11.47
N LEU A 393 6.10 -8.37 -12.62
CA LEU A 393 6.80 -8.25 -13.90
C LEU A 393 6.91 -6.78 -14.33
N ASN A 394 8.10 -6.35 -14.69
CA ASN A 394 8.39 -4.97 -15.08
C ASN A 394 8.14 -4.70 -16.57
N SER A 395 8.26 -5.73 -17.44
CA SER A 395 8.04 -5.62 -18.89
C SER A 395 6.66 -6.17 -19.25
N VAL A 396 5.93 -5.42 -20.07
CA VAL A 396 4.63 -5.86 -20.58
C VAL A 396 4.78 -6.97 -21.61
N GLU A 397 5.89 -6.98 -22.35
CA GLU A 397 6.23 -8.01 -23.33
C GLU A 397 6.43 -9.36 -22.63
N THR A 398 7.30 -9.38 -21.60
CA THR A 398 7.52 -10.59 -20.78
C THR A 398 6.24 -11.05 -20.10
N ALA A 399 5.43 -10.10 -19.58
CA ALA A 399 4.17 -10.42 -18.95
C ALA A 399 3.16 -11.03 -19.95
N TRP A 400 3.11 -10.51 -21.17
CA TRP A 400 2.25 -11.04 -22.22
C TRP A 400 2.68 -12.44 -22.68
N GLU A 401 3.97 -12.66 -22.87
CA GLU A 401 4.51 -13.98 -23.21
C GLU A 401 4.22 -14.99 -22.11
N PHE A 402 4.49 -14.63 -20.87
CA PHE A 402 4.14 -15.46 -19.71
C PHE A 402 2.63 -15.75 -19.63
N PHE A 403 1.79 -14.72 -19.84
CA PHE A 403 0.33 -14.86 -19.82
C PHE A 403 -0.14 -15.83 -20.91
N CYS A 404 0.39 -15.71 -22.13
CA CYS A 404 0.06 -16.64 -23.21
C CYS A 404 0.55 -18.06 -22.92
N TRP A 405 1.78 -18.20 -22.44
CA TRP A 405 2.40 -19.49 -22.15
C TRP A 405 1.66 -20.26 -21.05
N VAL A 406 1.29 -19.58 -19.96
CA VAL A 406 0.62 -20.23 -18.82
C VAL A 406 -0.77 -20.78 -19.19
N ALA A 407 -1.43 -20.21 -20.20
CA ALA A 407 -2.70 -20.69 -20.71
C ALA A 407 -2.65 -22.14 -21.28
N TYR A 408 -1.44 -22.57 -21.67
CA TYR A 408 -1.22 -23.92 -22.20
C TYR A 408 -0.79 -24.92 -21.12
N GLN A 409 -0.57 -24.45 -19.89
CA GLN A 409 -0.13 -25.33 -18.81
C GLN A 409 -1.26 -26.26 -18.34
N PRO A 410 -0.95 -27.52 -18.00
CA PRO A 410 -1.94 -28.48 -17.56
C PRO A 410 -2.69 -28.00 -16.32
N GLY A 411 -4.02 -28.07 -16.37
CA GLY A 411 -4.88 -27.72 -15.22
C GLY A 411 -5.11 -26.23 -14.98
N PHE A 412 -4.49 -25.35 -15.77
CA PHE A 412 -4.71 -23.90 -15.66
C PHE A 412 -5.63 -23.38 -16.78
N THR A 413 -6.52 -22.48 -16.42
CA THR A 413 -7.31 -21.66 -17.36
C THR A 413 -7.38 -20.25 -16.83
N HIS A 414 -7.25 -19.26 -17.72
CA HIS A 414 -7.43 -17.86 -17.34
C HIS A 414 -8.88 -17.62 -16.88
N ASP A 415 -8.99 -16.91 -15.80
CA ASP A 415 -10.24 -16.39 -15.24
C ASP A 415 -10.31 -14.86 -15.37
N VAL A 416 -11.39 -14.27 -14.85
CA VAL A 416 -11.58 -12.83 -14.86
C VAL A 416 -10.42 -12.11 -14.18
N TYR A 417 -9.89 -12.63 -13.09
CA TYR A 417 -8.83 -12.00 -12.30
C TYR A 417 -7.49 -11.90 -13.03
N THR A 418 -7.08 -12.98 -13.69
CA THR A 418 -5.84 -13.00 -14.48
C THR A 418 -5.93 -12.09 -15.70
N VAL A 419 -7.11 -12.06 -16.36
CA VAL A 419 -7.37 -11.17 -17.50
C VAL A 419 -7.38 -9.70 -17.06
N GLN A 420 -8.03 -9.38 -15.94
CA GLN A 420 -8.03 -8.04 -15.34
C GLN A 420 -6.60 -7.57 -15.05
N ARG A 421 -5.81 -8.43 -14.42
CA ARG A 421 -4.42 -8.10 -14.07
C ARG A 421 -3.59 -7.81 -15.31
N MET A 422 -3.71 -8.63 -16.35
CA MET A 422 -2.99 -8.39 -17.61
C MET A 422 -3.48 -7.12 -18.31
N THR A 423 -4.79 -6.85 -18.30
CA THR A 423 -5.36 -5.63 -18.88
C THR A 423 -4.87 -4.38 -18.15
N ALA A 424 -4.87 -4.40 -16.84
CA ALA A 424 -4.38 -3.30 -16.02
C ALA A 424 -2.87 -3.04 -16.24
N LEU A 425 -2.06 -4.09 -16.31
CA LEU A 425 -0.63 -3.98 -16.62
C LEU A 425 -0.40 -3.40 -18.02
N SER A 426 -1.14 -3.86 -19.02
CA SER A 426 -1.06 -3.33 -20.39
C SER A 426 -1.43 -1.85 -20.45
N ALA A 427 -2.47 -1.42 -19.72
CA ALA A 427 -2.86 -0.02 -19.60
C ALA A 427 -1.77 0.84 -18.93
N ARG A 428 -1.13 0.32 -17.89
CA ARG A 428 -0.03 1.00 -17.20
C ARG A 428 1.15 1.30 -18.12
N HIS A 429 1.45 0.40 -19.03
CA HIS A 429 2.52 0.56 -20.03
C HIS A 429 2.05 1.26 -21.32
N GLY A 430 0.78 1.62 -21.43
CA GLY A 430 0.22 2.35 -22.57
C GLY A 430 0.00 1.52 -23.82
N CYS A 431 -0.08 0.20 -23.70
CA CYS A 431 -0.32 -0.75 -24.81
C CYS A 431 -1.82 -0.81 -25.14
N THR A 432 -2.34 0.26 -25.77
CA THR A 432 -3.78 0.41 -26.05
C THR A 432 -4.36 -0.69 -26.92
N GLU A 433 -3.63 -1.12 -27.95
CA GLU A 433 -4.07 -2.20 -28.83
C GLU A 433 -4.28 -3.54 -28.09
N LEU A 434 -3.41 -3.83 -27.13
CA LEU A 434 -3.52 -5.04 -26.32
C LEU A 434 -4.71 -4.98 -25.37
N VAL A 435 -4.92 -3.82 -24.74
CA VAL A 435 -6.10 -3.59 -23.89
C VAL A 435 -7.38 -3.72 -24.71
N ASP A 436 -7.46 -3.12 -25.89
CA ASP A 436 -8.63 -3.22 -26.79
C ASP A 436 -8.93 -4.66 -27.19
N LYS A 437 -7.90 -5.46 -27.44
CA LYS A 437 -8.06 -6.90 -27.75
C LYS A 437 -8.58 -7.68 -26.56
N LEU A 438 -8.03 -7.43 -25.35
CA LEU A 438 -8.48 -8.07 -24.13
C LEU A 438 -9.92 -7.70 -23.80
N ILE A 439 -10.29 -6.41 -23.88
CA ILE A 439 -11.65 -5.91 -23.67
C ILE A 439 -12.62 -6.53 -24.70
N SER A 440 -12.24 -6.57 -25.99
CA SER A 440 -13.07 -7.16 -27.04
C SER A 440 -13.30 -8.66 -26.81
N LYS A 441 -12.34 -9.35 -26.20
CA LYS A 441 -12.45 -10.74 -25.83
C LYS A 441 -13.37 -10.93 -24.62
N ILE A 442 -13.20 -10.11 -23.57
CA ILE A 442 -14.07 -10.10 -22.39
C ILE A 442 -15.54 -9.96 -22.80
N ARG A 443 -15.83 -9.02 -23.73
CA ARG A 443 -17.19 -8.83 -24.27
C ARG A 443 -17.72 -10.07 -25.01
N ARG A 444 -16.89 -10.68 -25.86
CA ARG A 444 -17.30 -11.88 -26.63
C ARG A 444 -17.61 -13.08 -25.74
N GLU A 445 -16.92 -13.19 -24.63
CA GLU A 445 -17.13 -14.29 -23.65
C GLU A 445 -18.22 -13.97 -22.63
N GLY A 446 -18.86 -12.79 -22.72
CA GLY A 446 -19.91 -12.37 -21.79
C GLY A 446 -19.42 -12.13 -20.36
N MET A 447 -18.12 -12.02 -20.17
CA MET A 447 -17.53 -11.69 -18.87
C MET A 447 -17.74 -10.21 -18.56
N ARG A 448 -17.91 -9.89 -17.28
CA ARG A 448 -17.98 -8.50 -16.81
C ARG A 448 -16.74 -8.17 -16.02
N LEU A 449 -16.19 -6.97 -16.26
CA LEU A 449 -15.12 -6.44 -15.44
C LEU A 449 -15.71 -5.78 -14.19
N PRO A 450 -15.12 -5.96 -13.01
CA PRO A 450 -15.47 -5.16 -11.85
C PRO A 450 -15.22 -3.68 -12.12
N PHE A 451 -16.04 -2.83 -11.51
CA PHE A 451 -15.90 -1.37 -11.58
C PHE A 451 -14.49 -0.89 -11.20
N SER A 452 -13.91 -1.48 -10.14
CA SER A 452 -12.55 -1.19 -9.68
C SER A 452 -11.50 -1.37 -10.78
N THR A 453 -11.66 -2.39 -11.62
CA THR A 453 -10.73 -2.64 -12.74
C THR A 453 -10.85 -1.58 -13.84
N ILE A 454 -12.06 -1.16 -14.18
CA ILE A 454 -12.28 -0.09 -15.18
C ILE A 454 -11.63 1.20 -14.69
N ARG A 455 -11.87 1.55 -13.44
CA ARG A 455 -11.26 2.72 -12.81
C ARG A 455 -9.72 2.62 -12.82
N LEU A 456 -9.16 1.46 -12.48
CA LEU A 456 -7.71 1.21 -12.49
C LEU A 456 -7.11 1.35 -13.90
N ILE A 457 -7.78 0.84 -14.94
CA ILE A 457 -7.35 1.00 -16.34
C ILE A 457 -7.29 2.48 -16.71
N ILE A 458 -8.31 3.27 -16.36
CA ILE A 458 -8.35 4.71 -16.61
C ILE A 458 -7.23 5.44 -15.87
N ASP A 459 -7.00 5.14 -14.60
CA ASP A 459 -5.92 5.73 -13.81
C ASP A 459 -4.53 5.38 -14.39
N PHE A 460 -4.33 4.16 -14.88
CA PHE A 460 -3.10 3.72 -15.54
C PHE A 460 -2.89 4.39 -16.90
N TYR A 461 -3.95 4.63 -17.66
CA TYR A 461 -3.86 5.46 -18.86
C TYR A 461 -3.46 6.91 -18.55
N GLY A 462 -3.79 7.40 -17.36
CA GLY A 462 -3.27 8.67 -16.86
C GLY A 462 -1.75 8.64 -16.61
N ILE A 463 -1.22 7.52 -16.15
CA ILE A 463 0.23 7.33 -15.97
C ILE A 463 0.93 7.23 -17.33
N SER A 464 0.40 6.44 -18.25
CA SER A 464 0.93 6.25 -19.60
C SER A 464 0.58 7.37 -20.60
N LYS A 465 -0.14 8.41 -20.15
CA LYS A 465 -0.56 9.59 -20.93
C LYS A 465 -1.38 9.25 -22.19
N LYS A 466 -2.29 8.29 -22.09
CA LYS A 466 -3.18 7.83 -23.17
C LYS A 466 -4.62 8.30 -22.94
N ALA A 467 -4.86 9.63 -23.06
CA ALA A 467 -6.15 10.26 -22.79
C ALA A 467 -7.30 9.68 -23.62
N ASP A 468 -7.10 9.51 -24.93
CA ASP A 468 -8.16 9.03 -25.83
C ASP A 468 -8.59 7.60 -25.50
N ALA A 469 -7.62 6.74 -25.12
CA ALA A 469 -7.92 5.39 -24.66
C ALA A 469 -8.68 5.37 -23.33
N ALA A 470 -8.36 6.30 -22.43
CA ALA A 470 -9.09 6.44 -21.17
C ALA A 470 -10.54 6.87 -21.39
N LEU A 471 -10.78 7.86 -22.26
CA LEU A 471 -12.12 8.30 -22.66
C LEU A 471 -12.91 7.18 -23.33
N LYS A 472 -12.29 6.41 -24.21
CA LYS A 472 -12.92 5.25 -24.84
C LYS A 472 -13.40 4.23 -23.81
N VAL A 473 -12.55 3.86 -22.86
CA VAL A 473 -12.93 2.92 -21.78
C VAL A 473 -14.00 3.50 -20.89
N PHE A 474 -13.96 4.80 -20.63
CA PHE A 474 -14.98 5.51 -19.85
C PHE A 474 -16.36 5.46 -20.53
N HIS A 475 -16.47 5.77 -21.81
CA HIS A 475 -17.74 5.72 -22.54
C HIS A 475 -18.26 4.29 -22.74
N ASP A 476 -17.39 3.30 -22.66
CA ASP A 476 -17.71 1.88 -22.76
C ASP A 476 -18.10 1.22 -21.41
N ASP A 477 -18.06 1.97 -20.30
CA ASP A 477 -18.19 1.48 -18.92
C ASP A 477 -19.42 0.59 -18.68
N ARG A 478 -20.61 1.07 -19.11
CA ARG A 478 -21.89 0.37 -18.93
C ARG A 478 -21.92 -0.98 -19.64
N THR A 479 -21.23 -1.11 -20.75
CA THR A 479 -21.14 -2.36 -21.50
C THR A 479 -20.15 -3.34 -20.87
N LEU A 480 -19.17 -2.83 -20.13
CA LEU A 480 -18.08 -3.59 -19.54
C LEU A 480 -18.39 -4.09 -18.13
N CYS A 481 -19.05 -3.29 -17.27
CA CYS A 481 -19.34 -3.66 -15.88
C CYS A 481 -20.82 -3.73 -15.53
N GLY A 482 -21.71 -3.28 -16.44
CA GLY A 482 -23.15 -3.23 -16.16
C GLY A 482 -23.57 -1.93 -15.45
N PRO A 483 -24.72 -1.91 -14.75
CA PRO A 483 -25.23 -0.70 -14.11
C PRO A 483 -24.32 -0.27 -12.95
N ILE A 484 -23.93 1.02 -12.97
CA ILE A 484 -23.05 1.63 -11.99
C ILE A 484 -23.89 2.54 -11.08
N SER A 485 -23.63 2.51 -9.76
CA SER A 485 -24.28 3.41 -8.80
C SER A 485 -23.84 4.86 -9.06
N LYS A 486 -24.65 5.85 -8.66
CA LYS A 486 -24.30 7.28 -8.79
C LYS A 486 -22.95 7.60 -8.13
N PHE A 487 -22.69 6.96 -7.02
CA PHE A 487 -21.46 7.17 -6.28
C PHE A 487 -20.23 6.61 -7.02
N ASN A 488 -20.32 5.38 -7.52
CA ASN A 488 -19.27 4.81 -8.36
C ASN A 488 -19.04 5.61 -9.64
N LEU A 489 -20.10 6.16 -10.21
CA LEU A 489 -20.02 7.01 -11.40
C LEU A 489 -19.30 8.34 -11.08
N MET A 490 -19.54 8.95 -9.91
CA MET A 490 -18.78 10.12 -9.43
C MET A 490 -17.27 9.82 -9.37
N LEU A 491 -16.89 8.65 -8.86
CA LEU A 491 -15.48 8.26 -8.79
C LEU A 491 -14.86 8.00 -10.14
N LEU A 492 -15.63 7.44 -11.05
CA LEU A 492 -15.17 7.20 -12.42
C LEU A 492 -14.89 8.54 -13.12
N TYR A 493 -15.82 9.51 -13.04
CA TYR A 493 -15.60 10.87 -13.50
C TYR A 493 -14.35 11.49 -12.86
N SER A 494 -14.18 11.35 -11.54
CA SER A 494 -13.00 11.87 -10.83
C SER A 494 -11.68 11.24 -11.34
N SER A 495 -11.69 9.95 -11.66
CA SER A 495 -10.52 9.26 -12.26
C SER A 495 -10.24 9.74 -13.68
N VAL A 496 -11.29 9.95 -14.50
CA VAL A 496 -11.14 10.49 -15.86
C VAL A 496 -10.60 11.91 -15.81
N LEU A 497 -11.17 12.78 -14.99
CA LEU A 497 -10.72 14.17 -14.81
C LEU A 497 -9.25 14.23 -14.40
N ARG A 498 -8.84 13.39 -13.44
CA ARG A 498 -7.43 13.26 -13.02
C ARG A 498 -6.53 12.77 -14.15
N THR A 499 -7.03 11.86 -14.96
CA THR A 499 -6.29 11.33 -16.13
C THR A 499 -6.13 12.40 -17.19
N LEU A 500 -7.17 13.14 -17.53
CA LEU A 500 -7.13 14.22 -18.51
C LEU A 500 -6.18 15.35 -18.08
N THR A 501 -6.20 15.74 -16.81
CA THR A 501 -5.26 16.73 -16.26
C THR A 501 -3.81 16.27 -16.34
N LYS A 502 -3.52 15.00 -16.00
CA LYS A 502 -2.17 14.41 -16.16
C LYS A 502 -1.72 14.39 -17.63
N CYS A 503 -2.65 14.21 -18.56
CA CYS A 503 -2.40 14.24 -20.01
C CYS A 503 -2.40 15.67 -20.60
N ARG A 504 -2.64 16.71 -19.80
CA ARG A 504 -2.76 18.11 -20.20
C ARG A 504 -3.90 18.38 -21.23
N ARG A 505 -4.94 17.54 -21.21
CA ARG A 505 -6.15 17.70 -22.05
C ARG A 505 -7.16 18.59 -21.30
N ASN A 506 -6.84 19.88 -21.20
CA ASN A 506 -7.57 20.85 -20.36
C ASN A 506 -9.01 21.09 -20.85
N SER A 507 -9.23 21.16 -22.17
CA SER A 507 -10.56 21.32 -22.76
C SER A 507 -11.45 20.14 -22.39
N ASP A 508 -10.98 18.93 -22.69
CA ASP A 508 -11.74 17.71 -22.45
C ASP A 508 -12.04 17.51 -20.95
N ALA A 509 -11.11 17.95 -20.06
CA ALA A 509 -11.35 17.91 -18.62
C ALA A 509 -12.50 18.83 -18.21
N MET A 510 -12.63 20.00 -18.84
CA MET A 510 -13.75 20.90 -18.56
C MET A 510 -15.05 20.38 -19.16
N ASP A 511 -15.02 19.79 -20.36
CA ASP A 511 -16.19 19.18 -21.01
C ASP A 511 -16.73 18.01 -20.19
N VAL A 512 -15.85 17.13 -19.71
CA VAL A 512 -16.22 15.99 -18.82
C VAL A 512 -16.74 16.49 -17.47
N LEU A 513 -16.19 17.58 -16.92
CA LEU A 513 -16.71 18.18 -15.69
C LEU A 513 -18.13 18.74 -15.88
N GLU A 514 -18.38 19.41 -16.99
CA GLU A 514 -19.71 19.92 -17.32
C GLU A 514 -20.69 18.77 -17.56
N GLU A 515 -20.30 17.71 -18.26
CA GLU A 515 -21.10 16.50 -18.43
C GLU A 515 -21.46 15.87 -17.07
N MET A 516 -20.49 15.73 -16.17
CA MET A 516 -20.69 15.20 -14.82
C MET A 516 -21.78 15.95 -14.06
N ILE A 517 -21.72 17.29 -14.08
CA ILE A 517 -22.70 18.16 -13.40
C ILE A 517 -24.08 18.08 -14.08
N LEU A 518 -24.13 18.05 -15.40
CA LEU A 518 -25.39 17.92 -16.16
C LEU A 518 -26.09 16.56 -15.89
N CYS A 519 -25.32 15.51 -15.62
CA CYS A 519 -25.84 14.21 -15.18
C CYS A 519 -26.32 14.20 -13.72
N GLY A 520 -26.28 15.33 -13.01
CA GLY A 520 -26.68 15.45 -11.60
C GLY A 520 -25.70 14.74 -10.64
N ILE A 521 -24.45 14.64 -11.05
CA ILE A 521 -23.35 14.07 -10.24
C ILE A 521 -22.40 15.21 -9.90
N PHE A 522 -22.23 15.48 -8.61
CA PHE A 522 -21.37 16.58 -8.17
C PHE A 522 -19.97 16.08 -7.81
N PRO A 523 -18.91 16.78 -8.26
CA PRO A 523 -17.54 16.47 -7.87
C PRO A 523 -17.34 16.64 -6.36
N ASP A 524 -16.47 15.82 -5.79
CA ASP A 524 -16.03 15.96 -4.41
C ASP A 524 -14.95 17.07 -4.24
N ILE A 525 -14.67 17.43 -3.00
CA ILE A 525 -13.65 18.43 -2.64
C ILE A 525 -12.28 18.07 -3.26
N GLN A 526 -11.92 16.80 -3.29
CA GLN A 526 -10.63 16.35 -3.81
C GLN A 526 -10.54 16.54 -5.34
N THR A 527 -11.62 16.29 -6.06
CA THR A 527 -11.69 16.50 -7.51
C THR A 527 -11.57 17.98 -7.85
N PHE A 528 -12.37 18.83 -7.20
CA PHE A 528 -12.28 20.28 -7.41
C PHE A 528 -10.90 20.83 -7.05
N SER A 529 -10.35 20.49 -5.90
CA SER A 529 -9.04 20.97 -5.45
C SER A 529 -7.91 20.50 -6.37
N GLY A 530 -8.01 19.27 -6.90
CA GLY A 530 -7.06 18.73 -7.87
C GLY A 530 -7.11 19.47 -9.20
N LEU A 531 -8.30 19.77 -9.73
CA LEU A 531 -8.48 20.56 -10.93
C LEU A 531 -7.98 22.00 -10.74
N MET A 532 -8.37 22.67 -9.67
CA MET A 532 -7.90 24.02 -9.36
C MET A 532 -6.37 24.09 -9.29
N TYR A 533 -5.74 23.14 -8.60
CA TYR A 533 -4.28 23.07 -8.51
C TYR A 533 -3.62 22.89 -9.89
N HIS A 534 -4.16 21.99 -10.72
CA HIS A 534 -3.67 21.78 -12.08
C HIS A 534 -3.72 23.05 -12.94
N PHE A 535 -4.87 23.74 -12.97
CA PHE A 535 -5.04 24.97 -13.75
C PHE A 535 -4.21 26.13 -13.18
N ALA A 536 -4.03 26.20 -11.85
CA ALA A 536 -3.15 27.17 -11.21
C ALA A 536 -1.66 26.98 -11.58
N LEU A 537 -1.22 25.73 -11.70
CA LEU A 537 0.12 25.42 -12.19
C LEU A 537 0.33 25.85 -13.64
N ASN A 538 -0.69 25.72 -14.48
CA ASN A 538 -0.68 26.15 -15.87
C ASN A 538 -0.87 27.66 -16.07
N GLY A 539 -1.09 28.41 -14.98
CA GLY A 539 -1.31 29.87 -15.03
C GLY A 539 -2.69 30.31 -15.51
N ASP A 540 -3.65 29.38 -15.66
CA ASP A 540 -5.02 29.68 -16.09
C ASP A 540 -5.90 30.09 -14.90
N ILE A 541 -5.71 31.34 -14.50
CA ILE A 541 -6.44 31.91 -13.36
C ILE A 541 -7.94 32.02 -13.60
N LYS A 542 -8.37 32.19 -14.87
CA LYS A 542 -9.79 32.33 -15.19
C LYS A 542 -10.54 31.03 -14.89
N THR A 543 -9.95 29.90 -15.28
CA THR A 543 -10.52 28.59 -14.99
C THR A 543 -10.46 28.27 -13.49
N VAL A 544 -9.40 28.66 -12.78
CA VAL A 544 -9.33 28.51 -11.30
C VAL A 544 -10.46 29.27 -10.62
N GLN A 545 -10.74 30.51 -11.04
CA GLN A 545 -11.85 31.32 -10.53
C GLN A 545 -13.21 30.66 -10.82
N LYS A 546 -13.43 30.19 -12.06
CA LYS A 546 -14.65 29.48 -12.47
C LYS A 546 -14.87 28.25 -11.59
N LEU A 547 -13.84 27.44 -11.40
CA LEU A 547 -13.91 26.25 -10.55
C LEU A 547 -14.22 26.59 -9.09
N PHE A 548 -13.58 27.60 -8.53
CA PHE A 548 -13.84 28.04 -7.15
C PHE A 548 -15.28 28.53 -6.95
N ALA A 549 -15.83 29.25 -7.93
CA ALA A 549 -17.23 29.64 -7.91
C ALA A 549 -18.18 28.43 -8.01
N MET A 550 -17.85 27.45 -8.87
CA MET A 550 -18.64 26.22 -9.04
C MET A 550 -18.68 25.39 -7.75
N VAL A 551 -17.61 25.33 -6.96
CA VAL A 551 -17.59 24.63 -5.66
C VAL A 551 -18.74 25.10 -4.78
N ARG A 552 -18.89 26.43 -4.62
CA ARG A 552 -19.98 27.03 -3.82
C ARG A 552 -21.36 26.77 -4.43
N GLN A 553 -21.47 26.81 -5.76
CA GLN A 553 -22.73 26.52 -6.46
C GLN A 553 -23.19 25.07 -6.31
N CYS A 554 -22.23 24.13 -6.19
CA CYS A 554 -22.51 22.72 -5.93
C CYS A 554 -22.83 22.42 -4.46
N GLY A 555 -22.88 23.43 -3.59
CA GLY A 555 -23.13 23.25 -2.15
C GLY A 555 -21.96 22.67 -1.37
N VAL A 556 -20.75 22.71 -1.95
CA VAL A 556 -19.52 22.24 -1.31
C VAL A 556 -18.82 23.43 -0.66
N GLU A 557 -18.42 23.31 0.60
CA GLU A 557 -17.63 24.35 1.26
C GLU A 557 -16.16 24.25 0.86
N PRO A 558 -15.55 25.37 0.37
CA PRO A 558 -14.13 25.36 0.01
C PRO A 558 -13.24 25.09 1.23
N ASP A 559 -12.26 24.20 1.08
CA ASP A 559 -11.26 23.91 2.10
C ASP A 559 -10.08 24.89 2.08
N ALA A 560 -9.25 24.88 3.11
CA ALA A 560 -8.07 25.77 3.23
C ALA A 560 -7.10 25.59 2.05
N PHE A 561 -7.04 24.41 1.44
CA PHE A 561 -6.18 24.16 0.29
C PHE A 561 -6.69 24.83 -0.98
N MET A 562 -8.00 24.88 -1.22
CA MET A 562 -8.59 25.59 -2.37
C MET A 562 -8.32 27.10 -2.27
N PHE A 563 -8.49 27.66 -1.08
CA PHE A 563 -8.13 29.06 -0.82
C PHE A 563 -6.64 29.31 -1.05
N LYS A 564 -5.77 28.43 -0.54
CA LYS A 564 -4.33 28.51 -0.79
C LYS A 564 -3.99 28.52 -2.27
N VAL A 565 -4.54 27.59 -3.04
CA VAL A 565 -4.31 27.50 -4.49
C VAL A 565 -4.74 28.77 -5.20
N LEU A 566 -5.89 29.35 -4.83
CA LEU A 566 -6.40 30.57 -5.43
C LEU A 566 -5.53 31.79 -5.06
N ILE A 567 -5.11 31.93 -3.80
CA ILE A 567 -4.17 32.98 -3.35
C ILE A 567 -2.86 32.87 -4.10
N GLN A 568 -2.27 31.68 -4.20
CA GLN A 568 -1.02 31.47 -4.92
C GLN A 568 -1.15 31.79 -6.41
N ALA A 569 -2.26 31.43 -7.04
CA ALA A 569 -2.52 31.74 -8.44
C ALA A 569 -2.59 33.27 -8.66
N TYR A 570 -3.30 34.00 -7.80
CA TYR A 570 -3.34 35.46 -7.88
C TYR A 570 -1.99 36.12 -7.65
N CYS A 571 -1.22 35.65 -6.66
CA CYS A 571 0.13 36.16 -6.40
C CYS A 571 1.07 35.96 -7.60
N LYS A 572 1.01 34.79 -8.25
CA LYS A 572 1.80 34.52 -9.47
C LYS A 572 1.41 35.40 -10.66
N CYS A 573 0.15 35.82 -10.73
CA CYS A 573 -0.36 36.68 -11.80
C CYS A 573 -0.28 38.19 -11.47
N GLU A 574 0.48 38.56 -10.44
CA GLU A 574 0.65 39.95 -10.00
C GLU A 574 -0.70 40.65 -9.71
N ARG A 575 -1.61 39.95 -9.04
CA ARG A 575 -2.94 40.44 -8.62
C ARG A 575 -3.10 40.30 -7.10
N ALA A 576 -2.14 40.85 -6.35
CA ALA A 576 -2.08 40.71 -4.88
C ALA A 576 -3.31 41.30 -4.17
N ALA A 577 -4.00 42.33 -4.78
CA ALA A 577 -5.25 42.83 -4.23
C ALA A 577 -6.38 41.81 -4.20
N LEU A 578 -6.46 40.93 -5.22
CA LEU A 578 -7.44 39.85 -5.24
C LEU A 578 -7.03 38.74 -4.31
N ALA A 579 -5.74 38.42 -4.23
CA ALA A 579 -5.21 37.47 -3.26
C ALA A 579 -5.52 37.88 -1.81
N TRP A 580 -5.42 39.17 -1.49
CA TRP A 580 -5.80 39.74 -0.19
C TRP A 580 -7.28 39.49 0.14
N ARG A 581 -8.20 39.79 -0.80
CA ARG A 581 -9.63 39.56 -0.59
C ARG A 581 -9.93 38.09 -0.30
N VAL A 582 -9.29 37.19 -1.06
CA VAL A 582 -9.45 35.72 -0.86
C VAL A 582 -8.87 35.30 0.49
N PHE A 583 -7.82 35.94 0.95
CA PHE A 583 -7.25 35.70 2.28
C PHE A 583 -8.19 36.17 3.40
N GLU A 584 -8.90 37.29 3.22
CA GLU A 584 -9.95 37.74 4.13
C GLU A 584 -11.14 36.77 4.14
N ASP A 585 -11.57 36.28 2.98
CA ASP A 585 -12.63 35.27 2.86
C ASP A 585 -12.25 33.96 3.61
N LEU A 586 -11.01 33.51 3.48
CA LEU A 586 -10.49 32.34 4.21
C LEU A 586 -10.59 32.55 5.73
N ARG A 587 -10.22 33.71 6.22
CA ARG A 587 -10.32 34.06 7.66
C ARG A 587 -11.76 34.09 8.13
N ASN A 588 -12.64 34.70 7.37
CA ASN A 588 -14.07 34.79 7.67
C ASN A 588 -14.74 33.40 7.71
N SER A 589 -14.15 32.42 7.01
CA SER A 589 -14.57 31.02 7.05
C SER A 589 -13.96 30.23 8.23
N ASN A 590 -13.31 30.88 9.19
CA ASN A 590 -12.61 30.27 10.33
C ASN A 590 -11.52 29.26 9.92
N LEU A 591 -10.98 29.39 8.72
CA LEU A 591 -9.90 28.54 8.21
C LEU A 591 -8.55 29.25 8.44
N MET A 592 -7.50 28.44 8.73
CA MET A 592 -6.18 28.97 9.01
C MET A 592 -5.27 28.85 7.78
N PRO A 593 -4.71 29.98 7.30
CA PRO A 593 -3.74 29.97 6.22
C PRO A 593 -2.38 29.46 6.72
N ASP A 594 -1.66 28.70 5.89
CA ASP A 594 -0.31 28.25 6.21
C ASP A 594 0.73 29.39 6.14
N ALA A 595 1.85 29.25 6.86
CA ALA A 595 2.89 30.26 6.94
C ALA A 595 3.49 30.64 5.57
N ALA A 596 3.66 29.65 4.66
CA ALA A 596 4.19 29.88 3.33
C ALA A 596 3.24 30.70 2.44
N THR A 597 1.91 30.48 2.55
CA THR A 597 0.92 31.27 1.81
C THR A 597 0.88 32.69 2.32
N LYS A 598 1.00 32.91 3.64
CA LYS A 598 1.11 34.24 4.24
C LYS A 598 2.35 34.98 3.73
N GLU A 599 3.53 34.33 3.83
CA GLU A 599 4.79 34.92 3.37
C GLU A 599 4.76 35.28 1.88
N LEU A 600 4.19 34.40 1.04
CA LEU A 600 4.02 34.67 -0.39
C LEU A 600 3.11 35.88 -0.63
N LEU A 601 1.97 35.95 0.09
CA LEU A 601 1.02 37.05 -0.02
C LEU A 601 1.66 38.37 0.41
N VAL A 602 2.36 38.40 1.56
CA VAL A 602 3.08 39.58 2.04
C VAL A 602 4.10 40.06 1.02
N LYS A 603 4.96 39.17 0.50
CA LYS A 603 5.92 39.50 -0.56
C LYS A 603 5.26 40.09 -1.81
N SER A 604 4.12 39.52 -2.22
CA SER A 604 3.39 39.99 -3.39
C SER A 604 2.74 41.35 -3.15
N LEU A 605 2.19 41.61 -1.97
CA LEU A 605 1.60 42.90 -1.58
C LEU A 605 2.68 43.99 -1.49
N TRP A 606 3.85 43.70 -0.91
CA TRP A 606 4.99 44.61 -0.91
C TRP A 606 5.46 44.98 -2.33
N LYS A 607 5.52 44.01 -3.23
CA LYS A 607 5.89 44.22 -4.64
C LYS A 607 4.91 45.14 -5.37
N GLU A 608 3.60 45.07 -5.05
CA GLU A 608 2.56 45.93 -5.61
C GLU A 608 2.38 47.25 -4.84
N GLY A 609 3.21 47.55 -3.83
CA GLY A 609 3.16 48.76 -3.05
C GLY A 609 2.04 48.86 -2.04
N LYS A 610 1.33 47.77 -1.74
CA LYS A 610 0.17 47.70 -0.83
C LYS A 610 0.63 47.44 0.60
N ARG A 611 1.29 48.46 1.17
CA ARG A 611 1.95 48.35 2.49
C ARG A 611 1.00 48.10 3.65
N ARG A 612 -0.23 48.69 3.60
CA ARG A 612 -1.23 48.53 4.68
C ARG A 612 -1.75 47.12 4.75
N GLU A 613 -2.07 46.54 3.61
CA GLU A 613 -2.54 45.17 3.51
C GLU A 613 -1.43 44.18 3.89
N ALA A 614 -0.20 44.44 3.50
CA ALA A 614 0.95 43.62 3.90
C ALA A 614 1.15 43.61 5.43
N ALA A 615 1.12 44.80 6.06
CA ALA A 615 1.21 44.92 7.52
C ALA A 615 0.05 44.19 8.22
N ALA A 616 -1.18 44.30 7.71
CA ALA A 616 -2.30 43.59 8.27
C ALA A 616 -2.18 42.04 8.20
N VAL A 617 -1.51 41.49 7.17
CA VAL A 617 -1.17 40.04 7.13
C VAL A 617 -0.10 39.70 8.16
N GLU A 618 0.90 40.56 8.36
CA GLU A 618 2.00 40.38 9.31
C GLU A 618 1.53 40.46 10.77
N GLU A 619 0.74 41.49 11.15
CA GLU A 619 0.16 41.66 12.49
C GLU A 619 -0.67 40.45 12.91
N ASN A 620 -1.47 39.91 12.00
CA ASN A 620 -2.24 38.70 12.24
C ASN A 620 -1.37 37.42 12.39
N CYS A 621 -0.07 37.50 12.12
CA CYS A 621 0.88 36.40 12.39
C CYS A 621 1.36 36.40 13.85
N GLU A 622 1.41 37.55 14.52
CA GLU A 622 1.93 37.64 15.90
C GLU A 622 0.91 37.12 16.91
N GLU A 623 -0.39 37.34 16.70
CA GLU A 623 -1.44 36.79 17.56
C GLU A 623 -1.48 35.27 17.56
N ILE A 624 -1.19 34.64 16.42
CA ILE A 624 -1.20 33.16 16.26
C ILE A 624 0.09 32.54 16.80
N ASN A 625 1.23 33.24 16.69
CA ASN A 625 2.51 32.77 17.20
C ASN A 625 2.55 32.65 18.73
N ASN A 626 1.66 33.35 19.43
CA ASN A 626 1.53 33.28 20.88
C ASN A 626 0.69 32.08 21.37
N VAL A 627 -0.01 31.38 20.47
CA VAL A 627 -0.90 30.24 20.78
C VAL A 627 -0.29 28.89 20.37
N LEU A 628 0.71 28.88 19.47
CA LEU A 628 1.33 27.65 18.96
C LEU A 628 2.82 27.54 19.34
N PRO A 629 3.29 26.37 19.81
CA PRO A 629 4.71 26.14 20.10
C PRO A 629 5.62 26.41 18.90
N LEU A 630 6.81 26.93 19.18
CA LEU A 630 7.84 27.35 18.21
C LEU A 630 8.29 26.27 17.20
N THR A 631 8.01 25.00 17.48
CA THR A 631 8.43 23.83 16.70
C THR A 631 7.55 23.51 15.50
N MET A 632 6.32 24.05 15.43
CA MET A 632 5.42 23.82 14.28
C MET A 632 5.74 24.64 13.03
N ARG A 633 6.78 25.47 13.05
CA ARG A 633 7.04 26.48 11.99
C ARG A 633 7.62 25.94 10.68
N GLY A 634 8.06 24.68 10.62
CA GLY A 634 8.91 24.21 9.51
C GLY A 634 8.35 23.16 8.57
N HIS A 635 7.38 22.34 8.94
CA HIS A 635 7.14 21.07 8.23
C HIS A 635 5.69 20.66 7.95
N ILE A 636 4.71 21.54 8.11
CA ILE A 636 3.29 21.22 7.82
C ILE A 636 2.95 21.54 6.35
N TRP A 637 3.54 20.79 5.42
CA TRP A 637 3.31 21.02 3.99
C TRP A 637 2.21 20.16 3.37
N THR A 638 1.61 19.20 4.11
CA THR A 638 0.67 18.23 3.53
C THR A 638 -0.63 18.02 4.31
N VAL A 639 -0.71 18.49 5.57
CA VAL A 639 -1.90 18.28 6.42
C VAL A 639 -2.26 19.59 7.11
N SER A 640 -3.54 19.97 7.11
CA SER A 640 -4.02 21.14 7.85
C SER A 640 -3.79 20.93 9.35
N SER A 641 -3.27 21.95 10.04
CA SER A 641 -3.11 21.89 11.52
C SER A 641 -4.46 21.74 12.23
N ALA A 642 -5.54 22.27 11.63
CA ALA A 642 -6.90 22.12 12.14
C ALA A 642 -7.37 20.66 12.07
N ASP A 643 -7.05 19.92 11.00
CA ASP A 643 -7.42 18.52 10.86
C ASP A 643 -6.65 17.62 11.82
N LEU A 644 -5.33 17.86 12.00
CA LEU A 644 -4.52 17.18 13.02
C LEU A 644 -5.05 17.47 14.43
N THR A 645 -5.41 18.73 14.72
CA THR A 645 -5.98 19.13 16.00
C THR A 645 -7.35 18.49 16.20
N SER A 646 -8.16 18.36 15.15
CA SER A 646 -9.45 17.69 15.18
C SER A 646 -9.29 16.21 15.53
N VAL A 647 -8.47 15.47 14.80
CA VAL A 647 -8.18 14.05 15.09
C VAL A 647 -7.61 13.88 16.49
N PHE A 648 -6.70 14.76 16.86
CA PHE A 648 -6.14 14.77 18.20
C PHE A 648 -7.21 15.00 19.28
N ASN A 649 -8.07 16.01 19.10
CA ASN A 649 -9.16 16.30 20.04
C ASN A 649 -10.13 15.12 20.15
N ILE A 650 -10.42 14.41 19.05
CA ILE A 650 -11.21 13.18 19.05
C ILE A 650 -10.50 12.14 19.90
N TYR A 651 -9.22 11.89 19.63
CA TYR A 651 -8.43 10.88 20.33
C TYR A 651 -8.28 11.20 21.84
N SER A 652 -7.88 12.43 22.19
CA SER A 652 -7.69 12.83 23.60
C SER A 652 -9.01 12.91 24.38
N LYS A 653 -10.08 13.48 23.80
CA LYS A 653 -11.39 13.57 24.46
C LYS A 653 -11.99 12.19 24.71
N SER A 654 -11.78 11.25 23.79
CA SER A 654 -12.26 9.88 23.95
C SER A 654 -11.66 9.17 25.18
N PHE A 655 -10.47 9.58 25.63
CA PHE A 655 -9.80 8.98 26.78
C PHE A 655 -9.80 9.87 28.05
N ALA A 656 -10.02 11.18 27.94
CA ALA A 656 -10.12 12.08 29.07
C ALA A 656 -11.35 11.82 29.97
N SER A 657 -12.41 11.22 29.41
CA SER A 657 -13.62 10.89 30.18
C SER A 657 -13.49 9.67 31.12
N ILE A 658 -12.31 9.04 31.17
CA ILE A 658 -12.04 7.87 32.06
C ILE A 658 -11.31 8.29 33.34
N ALA A 659 -10.74 9.49 33.37
CA ALA A 659 -9.94 9.99 34.50
C ALA A 659 -10.71 10.92 35.45
N GLY A 660 -12.05 11.08 35.25
CA GLY A 660 -12.94 11.88 36.12
C GLY A 660 -13.90 11.02 36.90
#